data_ece4b6f3e3d302468f572efbe01df77b
#
_entry.id   ece4b6f3e3d302468f572efbe01df77b
#
_cell.length_a   1.000
_cell.length_b   1.000
_cell.length_c   1.000
_cell.angle_alpha   90.00
_cell.angle_beta   90.00
_cell.angle_gamma   90.00
#
_symmetry.space_group_name_H-M   'P 1'
#
loop_
_entity.id
_entity.type
_entity.pdbx_description
1 polymer ?
#
loop_
_entity_poly.entity_id
_entity_poly.type
_entity_poly.pdbx_seq_one_letter_code
_entity_poly.pdbx_strand_id
1 'polypeptide(L)'
;MKPRNRLLVLAIAACIALTACDRSPSPGTDGQARTGGERTASSEETADQFIARVNAEIMAMYPELTTPQWLSSTYISDDTQLLAAKANERYLTRLNEWIEESRRFEGQEMSPETARAIQLLRLGTSMPAPSDPAQLAELTRIATRMEGMYGAGEYCKGEGSARQCRQLGELEDVLRNNRDYEAQLDAWRGWHSISQPMREDYARFVELVNAGADELGFADAGEMWRSSYDMSPAELSAETDRLWTQVRPLYEQLHCYAGTRLDAEYGPDRGHVEGGLLPAHLMGNMWQQDWSNLWDLLAPYPDAGSLDITGALEARYQQIHAQKIAQASGPRSPAALADLEQEARDASARQMTKRAEDFYTSLGMPKLPDSYWQNTQFIKPRDRDVVCHASAWDIDMKGDVRTKMCIKPNEEDFTTIYHELGHVYYYLAYNDLPPLFQTGAHDGFHEAIGDTIVLAMTPQYLESIGLANAQEQTDEALINAQMRMALAKVAFLPFGLMIDRWRWGVFDGSITPDNYNQAWWDLKARYQGVAPVEPRGEEFFDPGAKYHVPGNTPYTRYFLAHILQFQFYKSLCDAAGFDGPLHECSFYGNKAAGEKLQAMLSRGASQPWQQTLAELTGGEKMDASAVLEYFAPLDTWLKEQNEGKACGW
;
A
#
# COMPACT_ATOMS: atom_id res chain seq x y z
N MET A 1 -12.48 0.38 -45.05
CA MET A 1 -11.50 1.05 -45.93
C MET A 1 -10.49 1.73 -45.03
N LYS A 2 -9.30 1.15 -44.94
CA LYS A 2 -8.11 1.73 -44.27
C LYS A 2 -7.36 2.65 -45.21
N PRO A 3 -6.59 3.62 -44.71
CA PRO A 3 -5.23 3.73 -45.23
C PRO A 3 -4.16 3.50 -44.15
N ARG A 4 -3.21 2.68 -44.52
CA ARG A 4 -1.91 2.49 -43.89
C ARG A 4 -1.06 3.75 -44.12
N ASN A 5 -0.47 4.31 -43.07
CA ASN A 5 0.69 5.20 -43.21
C ASN A 5 1.94 4.50 -42.70
N ARG A 6 2.87 4.27 -43.62
CA ARG A 6 4.24 3.86 -43.31
C ARG A 6 5.03 5.10 -42.90
N LEU A 7 5.64 5.08 -41.73
CA LEU A 7 6.65 6.06 -41.35
C LEU A 7 8.02 5.64 -41.89
N LEU A 8 8.59 6.55 -42.65
CA LEU A 8 9.94 6.53 -43.19
C LEU A 8 10.91 6.92 -42.05
N VAL A 9 11.89 6.06 -41.80
CA VAL A 9 13.04 6.38 -40.93
C VAL A 9 14.03 7.21 -41.79
N LEU A 10 14.27 8.45 -41.41
CA LEU A 10 15.35 9.28 -41.93
C LEU A 10 16.45 9.36 -40.86
N ALA A 11 17.55 8.67 -41.16
CA ALA A 11 18.79 8.82 -40.42
C ALA A 11 19.48 10.13 -40.87
N ILE A 12 19.73 11.04 -39.92
CA ILE A 12 20.61 12.19 -40.15
C ILE A 12 21.88 11.96 -39.32
N ALA A 13 22.94 11.59 -40.06
CA ALA A 13 24.30 11.62 -39.54
C ALA A 13 24.84 13.05 -39.64
N ALA A 14 25.18 13.66 -38.52
CA ALA A 14 25.94 14.91 -38.51
C ALA A 14 27.32 14.65 -37.90
N CYS A 15 28.33 14.65 -38.77
CA CYS A 15 29.74 14.74 -38.39
C CYS A 15 30.02 16.14 -37.82
N ILE A 16 30.57 16.22 -36.62
CA ILE A 16 31.26 17.43 -36.15
C ILE A 16 32.70 17.06 -35.89
N ALA A 17 33.56 17.76 -36.65
CA ALA A 17 34.99 17.61 -36.62
C ALA A 17 35.62 18.23 -35.39
N LEU A 18 36.55 17.50 -34.78
CA LEU A 18 37.48 17.96 -33.77
C LEU A 18 38.49 18.93 -34.38
N THR A 19 38.58 20.13 -33.86
CA THR A 19 39.78 20.99 -33.97
C THR A 19 40.40 21.15 -32.59
N ALA A 20 41.51 20.47 -32.44
CA ALA A 20 42.46 20.66 -31.36
C ALA A 20 43.22 22.00 -31.56
N CYS A 21 43.25 22.81 -30.53
CA CYS A 21 44.24 23.90 -30.42
C CYS A 21 45.17 23.60 -29.24
N ASP A 22 46.33 23.19 -29.63
CA ASP A 22 47.55 23.05 -28.84
C ASP A 22 48.06 24.46 -28.41
N ARG A 23 48.38 24.65 -27.15
CA ARG A 23 49.23 25.75 -26.66
C ARG A 23 50.12 25.23 -25.54
N SER A 24 51.37 25.02 -25.90
CA SER A 24 52.49 24.78 -24.98
C SER A 24 52.85 26.01 -24.11
N PRO A 25 53.42 25.81 -22.93
CA PRO A 25 53.73 26.86 -21.98
C PRO A 25 55.13 27.48 -22.21
N SER A 26 55.26 28.78 -21.89
CA SER A 26 56.55 29.45 -21.70
C SER A 26 56.82 29.74 -20.23
N PRO A 27 58.06 29.68 -19.78
CA PRO A 27 58.41 29.75 -18.35
C PRO A 27 58.72 31.19 -17.92
N GLY A 28 58.28 31.54 -16.74
CA GLY A 28 58.64 32.78 -16.04
C GLY A 28 58.85 32.53 -14.54
N THR A 29 60.08 32.76 -14.14
CA THR A 29 60.64 32.75 -12.80
C THR A 29 59.98 33.78 -11.91
N ASP A 30 59.67 33.47 -10.63
CA ASP A 30 60.36 34.01 -9.47
C ASP A 30 59.80 33.44 -8.16
N GLY A 31 60.71 33.05 -7.30
CA GLY A 31 60.45 32.47 -6.02
C GLY A 31 60.07 33.47 -4.95
N GLN A 32 59.12 33.08 -4.12
CA GLN A 32 59.05 33.51 -2.73
C GLN A 32 58.59 32.35 -1.88
N ALA A 33 59.47 31.91 -1.00
CA ALA A 33 59.18 30.95 0.07
C ALA A 33 58.10 31.55 0.98
N ARG A 34 56.93 30.89 1.02
CA ARG A 34 55.95 31.06 2.09
C ARG A 34 56.12 29.93 3.07
N THR A 35 56.51 30.35 4.27
CA THR A 35 56.57 29.61 5.53
C THR A 35 55.35 28.70 5.74
N GLY A 36 55.63 27.51 6.26
CA GLY A 36 54.65 26.50 6.60
C GLY A 36 53.51 27.02 7.46
N GLY A 37 52.32 27.09 6.87
CA GLY A 37 51.09 27.08 7.61
C GLY A 37 50.82 25.63 7.99
N GLU A 38 50.75 25.38 9.28
CA GLU A 38 50.18 24.16 9.85
C GLU A 38 48.88 23.88 9.13
N ARG A 39 48.81 22.72 8.41
CA ARG A 39 47.53 22.16 8.06
C ARG A 39 46.89 21.79 9.39
N THR A 40 45.97 22.63 9.85
CA THR A 40 44.98 22.19 10.82
C THR A 40 44.38 20.92 10.23
N ALA A 41 44.58 19.79 10.90
CA ALA A 41 43.87 18.56 10.61
C ALA A 41 42.39 18.94 10.53
N SER A 42 41.75 18.74 9.37
CA SER A 42 40.32 18.78 9.28
C SER A 42 39.84 17.75 10.29
N SER A 43 39.15 18.18 11.34
CA SER A 43 38.49 17.25 12.26
C SER A 43 37.64 16.31 11.41
N GLU A 44 37.88 15.01 11.49
CA GLU A 44 37.01 14.03 10.83
C GLU A 44 35.57 14.33 11.23
N GLU A 45 34.65 14.36 10.26
CA GLU A 45 33.21 14.58 10.47
C GLU A 45 32.71 13.56 11.51
N THR A 46 32.06 14.03 12.58
CA THR A 46 31.45 13.15 13.59
C THR A 46 30.15 12.54 13.06
N ALA A 47 29.65 11.48 13.71
CA ALA A 47 28.38 10.85 13.37
C ALA A 47 27.20 11.86 13.42
N ASP A 48 27.19 12.74 14.43
CA ASP A 48 26.16 13.79 14.55
C ASP A 48 26.23 14.81 13.41
N GLN A 49 27.45 15.23 13.03
CA GLN A 49 27.65 16.14 11.88
C GLN A 49 27.26 15.48 10.56
N PHE A 50 27.56 14.19 10.39
CA PHE A 50 27.14 13.38 9.24
C PHE A 50 25.62 13.35 9.13
N ILE A 51 24.91 12.98 10.19
CA ILE A 51 23.44 12.91 10.19
C ILE A 51 22.82 14.30 9.97
N ALA A 52 23.38 15.36 10.56
CA ALA A 52 22.91 16.72 10.30
C ALA A 52 23.06 17.11 8.82
N ARG A 53 24.17 16.74 8.17
CA ARG A 53 24.39 16.96 6.74
C ARG A 53 23.42 16.11 5.89
N VAL A 54 23.25 14.83 6.20
CA VAL A 54 22.33 13.93 5.48
C VAL A 54 20.90 14.49 5.54
N ASN A 55 20.42 14.87 6.72
CA ASN A 55 19.09 15.46 6.88
C ASN A 55 18.94 16.76 6.05
N ALA A 56 19.96 17.61 6.02
CA ALA A 56 19.92 18.83 5.22
C ALA A 56 19.89 18.54 3.71
N GLU A 57 20.65 17.56 3.25
CA GLU A 57 20.67 17.12 1.86
C GLU A 57 19.34 16.45 1.45
N ILE A 58 18.77 15.58 2.29
CA ILE A 58 17.42 14.99 2.08
C ILE A 58 16.40 16.12 1.92
N MET A 59 16.36 17.06 2.86
CA MET A 59 15.42 18.18 2.83
C MET A 59 15.53 19.01 1.53
N ALA A 60 16.74 19.17 1.00
CA ALA A 60 16.96 19.89 -0.25
C ALA A 60 16.56 19.08 -1.49
N MET A 61 16.79 17.76 -1.48
CA MET A 61 16.54 16.89 -2.63
C MET A 61 15.10 16.39 -2.71
N TYR A 62 14.40 16.31 -1.58
CA TYR A 62 13.08 15.67 -1.50
C TYR A 62 12.04 16.29 -2.46
N PRO A 63 11.89 17.62 -2.55
CA PRO A 63 10.98 18.21 -3.54
C PRO A 63 11.38 17.95 -5.00
N GLU A 64 12.70 17.78 -5.26
CA GLU A 64 13.20 17.45 -6.59
C GLU A 64 12.91 15.98 -6.98
N LEU A 65 12.71 15.10 -5.99
CA LEU A 65 12.27 13.72 -6.16
C LEU A 65 10.74 13.62 -6.33
N THR A 66 10.02 14.18 -5.39
CA THR A 66 8.56 13.98 -5.24
C THR A 66 7.75 14.76 -6.26
N THR A 67 8.19 15.98 -6.65
CA THR A 67 7.46 16.79 -7.64
C THR A 67 7.39 16.13 -9.02
N PRO A 68 8.48 15.58 -9.59
CA PRO A 68 8.40 14.83 -10.84
C PRO A 68 7.53 13.55 -10.73
N GLN A 69 7.56 12.86 -9.59
CA GLN A 69 6.72 11.69 -9.34
C GLN A 69 5.24 12.08 -9.26
N TRP A 70 4.91 13.17 -8.54
CA TRP A 70 3.56 13.75 -8.54
C TRP A 70 3.10 14.10 -9.95
N LEU A 71 3.97 14.76 -10.72
CA LEU A 71 3.65 15.17 -12.10
C LEU A 71 3.41 13.95 -13.00
N SER A 72 4.24 12.91 -12.91
CA SER A 72 4.07 11.68 -13.69
C SER A 72 2.77 10.92 -13.35
N SER A 73 2.25 11.10 -12.13
CA SER A 73 0.98 10.48 -11.70
C SER A 73 -0.26 11.31 -12.07
N THR A 74 -0.12 12.65 -12.18
CA THR A 74 -1.24 13.58 -12.42
C THR A 74 -1.27 14.19 -13.82
N TYR A 75 -0.23 13.92 -14.61
CA TYR A 75 -0.10 14.27 -16.02
C TYR A 75 0.78 13.24 -16.71
N ILE A 76 0.19 12.14 -17.16
CA ILE A 76 0.93 11.02 -17.74
C ILE A 76 1.41 11.36 -19.14
N SER A 77 2.73 11.34 -19.37
CA SER A 77 3.40 11.47 -20.65
C SER A 77 4.79 10.85 -20.58
N ASP A 78 5.39 10.56 -21.75
CA ASP A 78 6.77 10.05 -21.82
C ASP A 78 7.75 11.02 -21.15
N ASP A 79 7.54 12.34 -21.29
CA ASP A 79 8.39 13.36 -20.68
C ASP A 79 8.30 13.36 -19.15
N THR A 80 7.08 13.29 -18.59
CA THR A 80 6.91 13.30 -17.14
C THR A 80 7.41 12.01 -16.49
N GLN A 81 7.24 10.88 -17.15
CA GLN A 81 7.81 9.59 -16.72
C GLN A 81 9.34 9.62 -16.75
N LEU A 82 9.94 10.20 -17.81
CA LEU A 82 11.39 10.36 -17.91
C LEU A 82 11.93 11.26 -16.79
N LEU A 83 11.26 12.37 -16.49
CA LEU A 83 11.66 13.27 -15.39
C LEU A 83 11.59 12.55 -14.03
N ALA A 84 10.52 11.81 -13.75
CA ALA A 84 10.37 11.04 -12.52
C ALA A 84 11.45 9.95 -12.39
N ALA A 85 11.72 9.20 -13.48
CA ALA A 85 12.78 8.19 -13.49
C ALA A 85 14.16 8.80 -13.20
N LYS A 86 14.50 9.95 -13.80
CA LYS A 86 15.78 10.63 -13.57
C LYS A 86 15.91 11.19 -12.16
N ALA A 87 14.82 11.72 -11.59
CA ALA A 87 14.78 12.18 -10.21
C ALA A 87 15.02 11.03 -9.23
N ASN A 88 14.35 9.90 -9.46
CA ASN A 88 14.51 8.70 -8.66
C ASN A 88 15.93 8.11 -8.75
N GLU A 89 16.49 7.99 -9.95
CA GLU A 89 17.88 7.54 -10.17
C GLU A 89 18.88 8.38 -9.36
N ARG A 90 18.74 9.72 -9.40
CA ARG A 90 19.62 10.64 -8.67
C ARG A 90 19.48 10.46 -7.15
N TYR A 91 18.25 10.36 -6.65
CA TYR A 91 18.03 10.19 -5.22
C TYR A 91 18.56 8.85 -4.71
N LEU A 92 18.28 7.73 -5.41
CA LEU A 92 18.77 6.41 -5.04
C LEU A 92 20.31 6.33 -5.07
N THR A 93 20.96 6.98 -6.05
CA THR A 93 22.42 7.07 -6.09
C THR A 93 22.94 7.75 -4.83
N ARG A 94 22.34 8.89 -4.44
CA ARG A 94 22.77 9.63 -3.26
C ARG A 94 22.46 8.88 -1.96
N LEU A 95 21.32 8.19 -1.88
CA LEU A 95 20.98 7.34 -0.73
C LEU A 95 22.02 6.24 -0.53
N ASN A 96 22.43 5.55 -1.59
CA ASN A 96 23.47 4.52 -1.52
C ASN A 96 24.82 5.11 -1.06
N GLU A 97 25.20 6.31 -1.52
CA GLU A 97 26.40 7.01 -1.05
C GLU A 97 26.31 7.29 0.46
N TRP A 98 25.19 7.80 0.98
CA TRP A 98 25.03 8.07 2.42
C TRP A 98 25.07 6.76 3.24
N ILE A 99 24.46 5.69 2.74
CA ILE A 99 24.50 4.40 3.41
C ILE A 99 25.95 3.92 3.51
N GLU A 100 26.72 3.98 2.42
CA GLU A 100 28.14 3.59 2.41
C GLU A 100 28.97 4.49 3.33
N GLU A 101 28.78 5.83 3.26
CA GLU A 101 29.44 6.76 4.17
C GLU A 101 29.14 6.46 5.66
N SER A 102 27.95 5.96 5.97
CA SER A 102 27.52 5.66 7.35
C SER A 102 28.33 4.54 8.01
N ARG A 103 28.98 3.66 7.21
CA ARG A 103 29.75 2.52 7.72
C ARG A 103 30.95 2.94 8.55
N ARG A 104 31.55 4.10 8.26
CA ARG A 104 32.70 4.62 9.02
C ARG A 104 32.38 4.87 10.50
N PHE A 105 31.11 4.90 10.88
CA PHE A 105 30.67 5.12 12.26
C PHE A 105 30.32 3.81 13.01
N GLU A 106 30.53 2.65 12.38
CA GLU A 106 30.29 1.35 13.03
C GLU A 106 31.20 1.18 14.26
N GLY A 107 30.58 0.75 15.36
CA GLY A 107 31.30 0.53 16.63
C GLY A 107 31.72 1.82 17.35
N GLN A 108 31.39 3.00 16.84
CA GLN A 108 31.65 4.25 17.54
C GLN A 108 30.55 4.57 18.57
N GLU A 109 30.92 5.17 19.68
CA GLU A 109 29.94 5.74 20.62
C GLU A 109 29.29 6.98 20.03
N MET A 110 27.96 7.03 20.07
CA MET A 110 27.13 8.13 19.57
C MET A 110 25.86 8.28 20.39
N SER A 111 25.12 9.38 20.21
CA SER A 111 23.83 9.56 20.86
C SER A 111 22.82 8.50 20.39
N PRO A 112 21.83 8.11 21.21
CA PRO A 112 20.77 7.19 20.77
C PRO A 112 20.00 7.70 19.55
N GLU A 113 19.81 9.02 19.44
CA GLU A 113 19.16 9.68 18.31
C GLU A 113 19.97 9.50 17.02
N THR A 114 21.27 9.74 17.08
CA THR A 114 22.18 9.57 15.93
C THR A 114 22.28 8.09 15.51
N ALA A 115 22.37 7.18 16.48
CA ALA A 115 22.37 5.73 16.22
C ALA A 115 21.10 5.29 15.49
N ARG A 116 19.92 5.77 15.95
CA ARG A 116 18.65 5.50 15.29
C ARG A 116 18.58 6.10 13.89
N ALA A 117 19.02 7.33 13.70
CA ALA A 117 19.05 7.95 12.38
C ALA A 117 19.92 7.17 11.37
N ILE A 118 21.09 6.68 11.80
CA ILE A 118 21.95 5.82 10.98
C ILE A 118 21.26 4.49 10.67
N GLN A 119 20.59 3.87 11.64
CA GLN A 119 19.82 2.64 11.42
C GLN A 119 18.74 2.85 10.37
N LEU A 120 17.90 3.89 10.50
CA LEU A 120 16.85 4.21 9.55
C LEU A 120 17.38 4.53 8.15
N LEU A 121 18.52 5.24 8.07
CA LEU A 121 19.18 5.50 6.80
C LEU A 121 19.58 4.19 6.09
N ARG A 122 20.16 3.24 6.81
CA ARG A 122 20.58 1.93 6.26
C ARG A 122 19.40 1.07 5.82
N LEU A 123 18.25 1.22 6.47
CA LEU A 123 17.01 0.53 6.14
C LEU A 123 16.14 1.29 5.11
N GLY A 124 16.62 2.41 4.59
CA GLY A 124 15.88 3.31 3.69
C GLY A 124 15.59 2.75 2.30
N THR A 125 15.98 1.49 2.01
CA THR A 125 15.68 0.81 0.74
C THR A 125 15.09 -0.57 0.98
N SER A 126 14.10 -0.96 0.17
CA SER A 126 13.59 -2.35 0.13
C SER A 126 14.36 -3.24 -0.86
N MET A 127 15.24 -2.64 -1.68
CA MET A 127 16.01 -3.34 -2.71
C MET A 127 17.50 -2.99 -2.54
N PRO A 128 18.18 -3.61 -1.55
CA PRO A 128 19.61 -3.40 -1.39
C PRO A 128 20.35 -3.87 -2.64
N ALA A 129 21.25 -3.03 -3.13
CA ALA A 129 21.95 -3.27 -4.38
C ALA A 129 23.45 -3.48 -4.13
N PRO A 130 24.11 -4.43 -4.85
CA PRO A 130 25.54 -4.58 -4.80
C PRO A 130 26.27 -3.30 -5.22
N SER A 131 27.42 -3.04 -4.61
CA SER A 131 28.29 -1.90 -4.98
C SER A 131 28.99 -2.07 -6.33
N ASP A 132 29.08 -3.28 -6.88
CA ASP A 132 29.58 -3.54 -8.20
C ASP A 132 28.67 -2.97 -9.27
N PRO A 133 29.15 -2.04 -10.14
CA PRO A 133 28.29 -1.36 -11.10
C PRO A 133 27.63 -2.30 -12.15
N ALA A 134 28.26 -3.43 -12.47
CA ALA A 134 27.69 -4.39 -13.41
C ALA A 134 26.53 -5.17 -12.76
N GLN A 135 26.67 -5.56 -11.50
CA GLN A 135 25.60 -6.23 -10.75
C GLN A 135 24.45 -5.28 -10.43
N LEU A 136 24.72 -4.02 -10.09
CA LEU A 136 23.69 -2.99 -9.90
C LEU A 136 22.88 -2.77 -11.20
N ALA A 137 23.57 -2.66 -12.35
CA ALA A 137 22.90 -2.52 -13.63
C ALA A 137 22.08 -3.77 -14.01
N GLU A 138 22.57 -4.97 -13.66
CA GLU A 138 21.85 -6.23 -13.86
C GLU A 138 20.60 -6.28 -12.98
N LEU A 139 20.70 -5.97 -11.69
CA LEU A 139 19.59 -5.93 -10.75
C LEU A 139 18.48 -4.99 -11.23
N THR A 140 18.84 -3.76 -11.60
CA THR A 140 17.89 -2.75 -12.09
C THR A 140 17.18 -3.24 -13.36
N ARG A 141 17.92 -3.85 -14.29
CA ARG A 141 17.35 -4.39 -15.53
C ARG A 141 16.38 -5.54 -15.27
N ILE A 142 16.70 -6.45 -14.35
CA ILE A 142 15.86 -7.60 -13.99
C ILE A 142 14.60 -7.11 -13.30
N ALA A 143 14.69 -6.25 -12.30
CA ALA A 143 13.56 -5.68 -11.58
C ALA A 143 12.59 -4.97 -12.55
N THR A 144 13.10 -4.06 -13.38
CA THR A 144 12.29 -3.36 -14.39
C THR A 144 11.64 -4.33 -15.39
N ARG A 145 12.34 -5.40 -15.79
CA ARG A 145 11.78 -6.40 -16.72
C ARG A 145 10.63 -7.18 -16.07
N MET A 146 10.78 -7.64 -14.84
CA MET A 146 9.72 -8.38 -14.13
C MET A 146 8.49 -7.50 -13.90
N GLU A 147 8.68 -6.25 -13.50
CA GLU A 147 7.61 -5.26 -13.34
C GLU A 147 6.89 -5.00 -14.68
N GLY A 148 7.67 -4.85 -15.75
CA GLY A 148 7.15 -4.70 -17.11
C GLY A 148 6.36 -5.92 -17.60
N MET A 149 6.82 -7.15 -17.31
CA MET A 149 6.08 -8.39 -17.62
C MET A 149 4.75 -8.43 -16.86
N TYR A 150 4.73 -8.04 -15.58
CA TYR A 150 3.51 -7.97 -14.81
C TYR A 150 2.53 -6.93 -15.37
N GLY A 151 3.02 -5.70 -15.61
CA GLY A 151 2.19 -4.60 -16.10
C GLY A 151 1.62 -4.78 -17.50
N ALA A 152 2.36 -5.49 -18.38
CA ALA A 152 1.93 -5.84 -19.74
C ALA A 152 1.23 -7.21 -19.79
N GLY A 153 1.02 -7.88 -18.64
CA GLY A 153 0.45 -9.22 -18.55
C GLY A 153 -0.93 -9.30 -19.20
N GLU A 154 -1.08 -10.22 -20.13
CA GLU A 154 -2.37 -10.52 -20.77
C GLU A 154 -2.54 -12.01 -21.02
N TYR A 155 -3.75 -12.50 -20.88
CA TYR A 155 -4.13 -13.86 -21.23
C TYR A 155 -4.89 -13.90 -22.54
N CYS A 156 -4.34 -14.61 -23.53
CA CYS A 156 -4.90 -14.65 -24.87
C CYS A 156 -5.40 -16.07 -25.23
N LYS A 157 -6.60 -16.12 -25.82
CA LYS A 157 -7.19 -17.33 -26.40
C LYS A 157 -7.49 -17.18 -27.87
N GLY A 158 -7.50 -18.30 -28.59
CA GLY A 158 -7.78 -18.37 -30.02
C GLY A 158 -6.56 -18.00 -30.89
N GLU A 159 -6.71 -18.18 -32.19
CA GLU A 159 -5.66 -17.94 -33.18
C GLU A 159 -6.10 -16.95 -34.26
N GLY A 160 -5.16 -16.26 -34.86
CA GLY A 160 -5.39 -15.32 -35.97
C GLY A 160 -6.40 -14.23 -35.64
N SER A 161 -7.46 -14.09 -36.42
CA SER A 161 -8.50 -13.09 -36.21
C SER A 161 -9.46 -13.39 -35.04
N ALA A 162 -9.44 -14.63 -34.53
CA ALA A 162 -10.21 -15.05 -33.37
C ALA A 162 -9.44 -14.89 -32.04
N ARG A 163 -8.19 -14.44 -32.07
CA ARG A 163 -7.40 -14.21 -30.86
C ARG A 163 -8.00 -13.06 -30.04
N GLN A 164 -8.33 -13.36 -28.80
CA GLN A 164 -8.81 -12.41 -27.80
C GLN A 164 -7.87 -12.44 -26.61
N CYS A 165 -7.38 -11.28 -26.20
CA CYS A 165 -6.50 -11.11 -25.04
C CYS A 165 -7.25 -10.32 -23.97
N ARG A 166 -7.11 -10.73 -22.70
CA ARG A 166 -7.70 -10.11 -21.53
C ARG A 166 -6.60 -9.74 -20.54
N GLN A 167 -6.67 -8.55 -20.00
CA GLN A 167 -5.79 -8.06 -18.94
C GLN A 167 -6.35 -8.42 -17.56
N LEU A 168 -5.59 -8.14 -16.49
CA LEU A 168 -5.95 -8.47 -15.12
C LEU A 168 -7.38 -8.02 -14.76
N GLY A 169 -7.72 -6.75 -15.00
CA GLY A 169 -9.04 -6.22 -14.65
C GLY A 169 -10.20 -6.97 -15.31
N GLU A 170 -10.05 -7.38 -16.58
CA GLU A 170 -11.06 -8.16 -17.29
C GLU A 170 -11.18 -9.59 -16.75
N LEU A 171 -10.07 -10.17 -16.27
CA LEU A 171 -10.06 -11.49 -15.63
C LEU A 171 -10.64 -11.44 -14.22
N GLU A 172 -10.34 -10.38 -13.46
CA GLU A 172 -10.95 -10.13 -12.15
C GLU A 172 -12.47 -9.87 -12.25
N ASP A 173 -12.93 -9.20 -13.32
CA ASP A 173 -14.36 -9.04 -13.58
C ASP A 173 -15.09 -10.37 -13.79
N VAL A 174 -14.40 -11.40 -14.32
CA VAL A 174 -14.95 -12.77 -14.39
C VAL A 174 -15.09 -13.36 -12.98
N LEU A 175 -14.07 -13.24 -12.12
CA LEU A 175 -14.13 -13.74 -10.75
C LEU A 175 -15.19 -13.00 -9.90
N ARG A 176 -15.42 -11.72 -10.19
CA ARG A 176 -16.39 -10.89 -9.48
C ARG A 176 -17.83 -11.19 -9.88
N ASN A 177 -18.10 -11.27 -11.18
CA ASN A 177 -19.45 -11.20 -11.73
C ASN A 177 -19.97 -12.51 -12.33
N ASN A 178 -19.12 -13.51 -12.51
CA ASN A 178 -19.49 -14.77 -13.12
C ASN A 178 -19.40 -15.92 -12.11
N ARG A 179 -20.44 -16.75 -12.01
CA ARG A 179 -20.47 -17.92 -11.11
C ARG A 179 -20.28 -19.26 -11.88
N ASP A 180 -19.97 -19.20 -13.18
CA ASP A 180 -19.60 -20.41 -13.92
C ASP A 180 -18.22 -20.89 -13.49
N TYR A 181 -18.16 -22.11 -12.97
CA TYR A 181 -16.96 -22.74 -12.42
C TYR A 181 -15.78 -22.76 -13.39
N GLU A 182 -16.03 -23.16 -14.63
CA GLU A 182 -14.99 -23.29 -15.65
C GLU A 182 -14.50 -21.93 -16.15
N ALA A 183 -15.40 -20.94 -16.22
CA ALA A 183 -15.03 -19.59 -16.60
C ALA A 183 -14.13 -18.93 -15.56
N GLN A 184 -14.43 -19.11 -14.26
CA GLN A 184 -13.59 -18.61 -13.17
C GLN A 184 -12.23 -19.32 -13.15
N LEU A 185 -12.21 -20.64 -13.31
CA LEU A 185 -10.99 -21.44 -13.36
C LEU A 185 -10.10 -21.00 -14.53
N ASP A 186 -10.69 -20.75 -15.69
CA ASP A 186 -9.99 -20.27 -16.87
C ASP A 186 -9.38 -18.86 -16.67
N ALA A 187 -10.14 -17.94 -16.09
CA ALA A 187 -9.65 -16.59 -15.81
C ALA A 187 -8.49 -16.63 -14.80
N TRP A 188 -8.61 -17.41 -13.74
CA TRP A 188 -7.59 -17.58 -12.72
C TRP A 188 -6.30 -18.21 -13.28
N ARG A 189 -6.41 -19.31 -14.03
CA ARG A 189 -5.27 -19.94 -14.72
C ARG A 189 -4.59 -18.97 -15.69
N GLY A 190 -5.41 -18.25 -16.44
CA GLY A 190 -4.93 -17.30 -17.43
C GLY A 190 -4.01 -16.26 -16.83
N TRP A 191 -4.41 -15.65 -15.71
CA TRP A 191 -3.55 -14.67 -15.04
C TRP A 191 -2.28 -15.30 -14.45
N HIS A 192 -2.39 -16.44 -13.78
CA HIS A 192 -1.22 -17.10 -13.18
C HIS A 192 -0.21 -17.62 -14.21
N SER A 193 -0.57 -17.68 -15.49
CA SER A 193 0.38 -18.07 -16.55
C SER A 193 1.36 -16.96 -16.93
N ILE A 194 1.06 -15.67 -16.63
CA ILE A 194 1.90 -14.53 -17.00
C ILE A 194 3.25 -14.53 -16.28
N SER A 195 3.30 -15.13 -15.09
CA SER A 195 4.46 -15.11 -14.20
C SER A 195 5.51 -16.18 -14.49
N GLN A 196 5.16 -17.24 -15.24
CA GLN A 196 6.10 -18.31 -15.57
C GLN A 196 7.45 -17.80 -16.16
N PRO A 197 7.48 -16.84 -17.10
CA PRO A 197 8.74 -16.33 -17.64
C PRO A 197 9.59 -15.53 -16.65
N MET A 198 9.01 -15.10 -15.50
CA MET A 198 9.72 -14.31 -14.49
C MET A 198 10.58 -15.17 -13.56
N ARG A 199 10.38 -16.47 -13.52
CA ARG A 199 10.96 -17.36 -12.52
C ARG A 199 12.49 -17.33 -12.46
N GLU A 200 13.14 -17.43 -13.59
CA GLU A 200 14.62 -17.37 -13.69
C GLU A 200 15.15 -15.97 -13.30
N ASP A 201 14.45 -14.93 -13.75
CA ASP A 201 14.77 -13.56 -13.39
C ASP A 201 14.63 -13.33 -11.88
N TYR A 202 13.57 -13.88 -11.27
CA TYR A 202 13.37 -13.74 -9.82
C TYR A 202 14.45 -14.47 -9.01
N ALA A 203 14.88 -15.66 -9.43
CA ALA A 203 15.99 -16.35 -8.79
C ALA A 203 17.28 -15.52 -8.83
N ARG A 204 17.60 -14.95 -10.00
CA ARG A 204 18.78 -14.07 -10.14
C ARG A 204 18.64 -12.75 -9.38
N PHE A 205 17.43 -12.18 -9.35
CA PHE A 205 17.10 -11.02 -8.51
C PHE A 205 17.43 -11.26 -7.04
N VAL A 206 17.00 -12.40 -6.49
CA VAL A 206 17.27 -12.79 -5.10
C VAL A 206 18.75 -12.86 -4.79
N GLU A 207 19.56 -13.47 -5.67
CA GLU A 207 21.01 -13.50 -5.50
C GLU A 207 21.61 -12.09 -5.41
N LEU A 208 21.17 -11.18 -6.27
CA LEU A 208 21.69 -9.81 -6.33
C LEU A 208 21.26 -8.96 -5.12
N VAL A 209 20.00 -9.04 -4.71
CA VAL A 209 19.56 -8.28 -3.51
C VAL A 209 20.19 -8.84 -2.22
N ASN A 210 20.42 -10.15 -2.13
CA ASN A 210 21.14 -10.73 -1.01
C ASN A 210 22.61 -10.29 -0.98
N ALA A 211 23.26 -10.21 -2.14
CA ALA A 211 24.62 -9.65 -2.21
C ALA A 211 24.65 -8.19 -1.72
N GLY A 212 23.66 -7.38 -2.10
CA GLY A 212 23.53 -6.02 -1.59
C GLY A 212 23.25 -5.96 -0.09
N ALA A 213 22.41 -6.86 0.44
CA ALA A 213 22.13 -6.94 1.88
C ALA A 213 23.38 -7.37 2.69
N ASP A 214 24.17 -8.34 2.18
CA ASP A 214 25.44 -8.76 2.80
C ASP A 214 26.43 -7.58 2.87
N GLU A 215 26.55 -6.80 1.81
CA GLU A 215 27.34 -5.57 1.83
C GLU A 215 26.85 -4.56 2.87
N LEU A 216 25.59 -4.56 3.27
CA LEU A 216 25.00 -3.71 4.32
C LEU A 216 25.11 -4.34 5.72
N GLY A 217 25.67 -5.56 5.84
CA GLY A 217 25.88 -6.27 7.10
C GLY A 217 24.71 -7.13 7.55
N PHE A 218 23.75 -7.43 6.67
CA PHE A 218 22.64 -8.35 6.90
C PHE A 218 22.94 -9.71 6.26
N ALA A 219 22.47 -10.81 6.87
CA ALA A 219 22.67 -12.14 6.31
C ALA A 219 21.93 -12.33 4.97
N ASP A 220 20.79 -11.66 4.79
CA ASP A 220 19.97 -11.66 3.57
C ASP A 220 19.01 -10.45 3.54
N ALA A 221 18.35 -10.22 2.41
CA ALA A 221 17.40 -9.14 2.27
C ALA A 221 16.14 -9.30 3.17
N GLY A 222 15.78 -10.54 3.52
CA GLY A 222 14.68 -10.82 4.43
C GLY A 222 15.02 -10.47 5.88
N GLU A 223 16.27 -10.65 6.31
CA GLU A 223 16.74 -10.13 7.60
C GLU A 223 16.70 -8.61 7.62
N MET A 224 17.19 -7.95 6.57
CA MET A 224 17.15 -6.50 6.44
C MET A 224 15.72 -5.98 6.54
N TRP A 225 14.76 -6.55 5.83
CA TRP A 225 13.37 -6.14 5.89
C TRP A 225 12.77 -6.28 7.30
N ARG A 226 13.01 -7.42 7.96
CA ARG A 226 12.53 -7.66 9.33
C ARG A 226 13.15 -6.72 10.36
N SER A 227 14.38 -6.29 10.14
CA SER A 227 15.08 -5.36 11.03
C SER A 227 14.47 -3.96 11.05
N SER A 228 13.64 -3.60 10.04
CA SER A 228 12.91 -2.32 10.02
C SER A 228 11.80 -2.22 11.08
N TYR A 229 11.45 -3.32 11.73
CA TYR A 229 10.42 -3.36 12.77
C TYR A 229 10.96 -3.26 14.20
N ASP A 230 12.18 -2.78 14.42
CA ASP A 230 12.81 -2.66 15.74
C ASP A 230 12.76 -3.97 16.56
N MET A 231 12.85 -5.09 15.87
CA MET A 231 12.85 -6.46 16.40
C MET A 231 13.89 -7.29 15.65
N SER A 232 14.41 -8.32 16.30
CA SER A 232 15.15 -9.33 15.57
C SER A 232 14.22 -10.10 14.60
N PRO A 233 14.75 -10.68 13.52
CA PRO A 233 13.96 -11.50 12.60
C PRO A 233 13.14 -12.61 13.26
N ALA A 234 13.70 -13.23 14.31
CA ALA A 234 13.02 -14.28 15.07
C ALA A 234 11.87 -13.71 15.93
N GLU A 235 12.09 -12.55 16.55
CA GLU A 235 11.05 -11.88 17.36
C GLU A 235 9.88 -11.43 16.48
N LEU A 236 10.12 -10.81 15.33
CA LEU A 236 9.05 -10.41 14.40
C LEU A 236 8.27 -11.65 13.91
N SER A 237 8.98 -12.72 13.59
CA SER A 237 8.34 -13.97 13.17
C SER A 237 7.44 -14.54 14.27
N ALA A 238 7.92 -14.57 15.52
CA ALA A 238 7.16 -15.04 16.67
C ALA A 238 5.94 -14.11 16.96
N GLU A 239 6.14 -12.79 16.83
CA GLU A 239 5.08 -11.82 17.06
C GLU A 239 3.95 -11.93 16.02
N THR A 240 4.29 -12.05 14.74
CA THR A 240 3.29 -12.25 13.69
C THR A 240 2.56 -13.60 13.82
N ASP A 241 3.24 -14.68 14.25
CA ASP A 241 2.59 -15.96 14.55
C ASP A 241 1.67 -15.87 15.77
N ARG A 242 2.06 -15.12 16.80
CA ARG A 242 1.23 -14.87 17.99
C ARG A 242 -0.05 -14.11 17.61
N LEU A 243 0.06 -13.05 16.84
CA LEU A 243 -1.06 -12.25 16.36
C LEU A 243 -2.01 -13.09 15.49
N TRP A 244 -1.46 -13.88 14.57
CA TRP A 244 -2.26 -14.81 13.77
C TRP A 244 -3.00 -15.82 14.65
N THR A 245 -2.34 -16.40 15.65
CA THR A 245 -2.96 -17.36 16.57
C THR A 245 -4.15 -16.77 17.30
N GLN A 246 -4.13 -15.46 17.62
CA GLN A 246 -5.26 -14.77 18.24
C GLN A 246 -6.50 -14.68 17.33
N VAL A 247 -6.30 -14.35 16.05
CA VAL A 247 -7.41 -14.09 15.08
C VAL A 247 -7.85 -15.32 14.31
N ARG A 248 -7.02 -16.35 14.25
CA ARG A 248 -7.29 -17.58 13.50
C ARG A 248 -8.65 -18.22 13.81
N PRO A 249 -9.13 -18.32 15.07
CA PRO A 249 -10.43 -18.90 15.36
C PRO A 249 -11.60 -18.20 14.64
N LEU A 250 -11.58 -16.87 14.52
CA LEU A 250 -12.58 -16.12 13.77
C LEU A 250 -12.48 -16.39 12.27
N TYR A 251 -11.25 -16.43 11.74
CA TYR A 251 -11.02 -16.77 10.34
C TYR A 251 -11.51 -18.17 10.01
N GLU A 252 -11.27 -19.17 10.88
CA GLU A 252 -11.75 -20.56 10.69
C GLU A 252 -13.27 -20.64 10.64
N GLN A 253 -13.99 -19.82 11.45
CA GLN A 253 -15.45 -19.76 11.38
C GLN A 253 -15.92 -19.15 10.05
N LEU A 254 -15.26 -18.07 9.58
CA LEU A 254 -15.56 -17.45 8.30
C LEU A 254 -15.28 -18.42 7.12
N HIS A 255 -14.15 -19.12 7.15
CA HIS A 255 -13.74 -20.11 6.16
C HIS A 255 -14.74 -21.27 6.08
N CYS A 256 -15.16 -21.81 7.22
CA CYS A 256 -16.14 -22.89 7.35
C CYS A 256 -17.50 -22.48 6.74
N TYR A 257 -17.96 -21.28 7.05
CA TYR A 257 -19.19 -20.73 6.49
C TYR A 257 -19.08 -20.57 4.97
N ALA A 258 -17.98 -19.99 4.49
CA ALA A 258 -17.72 -19.80 3.06
C ALA A 258 -17.70 -21.14 2.31
N GLY A 259 -17.02 -22.16 2.84
CA GLY A 259 -16.99 -23.50 2.26
C GLY A 259 -18.38 -24.14 2.14
N THR A 260 -19.21 -24.00 3.20
CA THR A 260 -20.61 -24.48 3.15
C THR A 260 -21.43 -23.81 2.04
N ARG A 261 -21.18 -22.50 1.81
CA ARG A 261 -21.88 -21.74 0.77
C ARG A 261 -21.39 -22.13 -0.63
N LEU A 262 -20.09 -22.38 -0.77
CA LEU A 262 -19.51 -22.88 -2.03
C LEU A 262 -20.03 -24.30 -2.36
N ASP A 263 -20.17 -25.18 -1.37
CA ASP A 263 -20.78 -26.52 -1.58
C ASP A 263 -22.24 -26.41 -2.03
N ALA A 264 -22.97 -25.43 -1.48
CA ALA A 264 -24.36 -25.23 -1.89
C ALA A 264 -24.48 -24.73 -3.34
N GLU A 265 -23.53 -23.93 -3.81
CA GLU A 265 -23.52 -23.36 -5.17
C GLU A 265 -22.95 -24.36 -6.19
N TYR A 266 -21.78 -24.96 -5.91
CA TYR A 266 -21.02 -25.75 -6.88
C TYR A 266 -21.12 -27.26 -6.66
N GLY A 267 -21.73 -27.69 -5.57
CA GLY A 267 -21.74 -29.08 -5.11
C GLY A 267 -20.48 -29.45 -4.31
N PRO A 268 -20.57 -30.48 -3.42
CA PRO A 268 -19.48 -30.82 -2.50
C PRO A 268 -18.19 -31.30 -3.22
N ASP A 269 -18.31 -31.84 -4.44
CA ASP A 269 -17.16 -32.29 -5.22
C ASP A 269 -16.37 -31.11 -5.86
N ARG A 270 -16.94 -29.91 -5.90
CA ARG A 270 -16.35 -28.71 -6.51
C ARG A 270 -16.19 -27.55 -5.55
N GLY A 271 -16.96 -27.51 -4.45
CA GLY A 271 -16.90 -26.48 -3.43
C GLY A 271 -15.70 -26.61 -2.49
N HIS A 272 -15.06 -27.80 -2.45
CA HIS A 272 -13.86 -28.07 -1.66
C HIS A 272 -12.79 -28.82 -2.46
N VAL A 273 -11.55 -28.71 -1.98
CA VAL A 273 -10.41 -29.55 -2.36
C VAL A 273 -10.12 -30.51 -1.20
N GLU A 274 -9.35 -31.56 -1.45
CA GLU A 274 -8.96 -32.55 -0.43
C GLU A 274 -8.39 -31.87 0.84
N GLY A 275 -8.77 -32.36 2.01
CA GLY A 275 -8.33 -31.81 3.30
C GLY A 275 -9.14 -30.61 3.81
N GLY A 276 -10.32 -30.33 3.24
CA GLY A 276 -11.18 -29.22 3.67
C GLY A 276 -10.74 -27.85 3.15
N LEU A 277 -9.83 -27.83 2.18
CA LEU A 277 -9.33 -26.61 1.57
C LEU A 277 -10.34 -26.02 0.57
N LEU A 278 -10.39 -24.70 0.42
CA LEU A 278 -11.26 -24.04 -0.54
C LEU A 278 -10.58 -23.90 -1.91
N PRO A 279 -11.33 -24.04 -3.02
CA PRO A 279 -10.78 -23.89 -4.36
C PRO A 279 -10.34 -22.45 -4.64
N ALA A 280 -9.06 -22.25 -4.94
CA ALA A 280 -8.47 -20.92 -5.07
C ALA A 280 -9.20 -20.02 -6.08
N HIS A 281 -9.69 -20.55 -7.21
CA HIS A 281 -10.36 -19.77 -8.25
C HIS A 281 -11.80 -19.35 -7.89
N LEU A 282 -12.41 -19.93 -6.83
CA LEU A 282 -13.77 -19.62 -6.41
C LEU A 282 -13.85 -18.51 -5.35
N MET A 283 -12.70 -18.05 -4.85
CA MET A 283 -12.66 -17.11 -3.73
C MET A 283 -12.85 -15.63 -4.11
N GLY A 284 -13.38 -15.36 -5.31
CA GLY A 284 -13.80 -14.02 -5.74
C GLY A 284 -12.68 -13.03 -6.05
N ASN A 285 -11.42 -13.39 -5.77
CA ASN A 285 -10.25 -12.56 -5.97
C ASN A 285 -9.10 -13.41 -6.51
N MET A 286 -8.25 -12.82 -7.35
CA MET A 286 -7.17 -13.53 -8.05
C MET A 286 -6.19 -14.23 -7.08
N TRP A 287 -6.00 -13.67 -5.88
CA TRP A 287 -5.06 -14.16 -4.86
C TRP A 287 -5.75 -14.62 -3.56
N GLN A 288 -7.09 -14.69 -3.55
CA GLN A 288 -7.91 -15.11 -2.40
C GLN A 288 -7.69 -14.22 -1.15
N GLN A 289 -7.25 -12.99 -1.34
CA GLN A 289 -6.95 -12.05 -0.25
C GLN A 289 -8.15 -11.20 0.17
N ASP A 290 -9.18 -11.14 -0.65
CA ASP A 290 -10.40 -10.36 -0.43
C ASP A 290 -11.58 -11.19 -0.95
N TRP A 291 -12.58 -11.42 -0.10
CA TRP A 291 -13.76 -12.23 -0.42
C TRP A 291 -15.01 -11.38 -0.63
N SER A 292 -14.89 -10.06 -0.67
CA SER A 292 -16.02 -9.13 -0.86
C SER A 292 -16.83 -9.42 -2.13
N ASN A 293 -16.18 -9.91 -3.18
CA ASN A 293 -16.82 -10.30 -4.43
C ASN A 293 -17.72 -11.54 -4.31
N LEU A 294 -17.71 -12.24 -3.18
CA LEU A 294 -18.60 -13.35 -2.88
C LEU A 294 -19.85 -12.92 -2.09
N TRP A 295 -20.11 -11.62 -1.98
CA TRP A 295 -21.22 -11.11 -1.19
C TRP A 295 -22.56 -11.75 -1.53
N ASP A 296 -22.88 -11.95 -2.80
CA ASP A 296 -24.10 -12.59 -3.29
C ASP A 296 -24.28 -14.04 -2.77
N LEU A 297 -23.17 -14.76 -2.52
CA LEU A 297 -23.17 -16.10 -1.93
C LEU A 297 -23.12 -16.08 -0.40
N LEU A 298 -22.40 -15.11 0.18
CA LEU A 298 -22.05 -15.10 1.61
C LEU A 298 -22.92 -14.16 2.46
N ALA A 299 -23.82 -13.36 1.84
CA ALA A 299 -24.69 -12.46 2.59
C ALA A 299 -25.53 -13.23 3.63
N PRO A 300 -25.44 -12.87 4.94
CA PRO A 300 -26.24 -13.53 5.98
C PRO A 300 -27.75 -13.34 5.79
N TYR A 301 -28.15 -12.12 5.50
CA TYR A 301 -29.54 -11.68 5.39
C TYR A 301 -29.71 -10.86 4.10
N PRO A 302 -29.90 -11.49 2.92
CA PRO A 302 -29.94 -10.77 1.64
C PRO A 302 -31.05 -9.71 1.55
N ASP A 303 -32.14 -9.89 2.26
CA ASP A 303 -33.29 -9.00 2.29
C ASP A 303 -33.21 -7.89 3.36
N ALA A 304 -32.24 -7.97 4.27
CA ALA A 304 -32.02 -6.90 5.24
C ALA A 304 -31.29 -5.74 4.56
N GLY A 305 -31.77 -4.51 4.80
CA GLY A 305 -31.13 -3.30 4.30
C GLY A 305 -29.65 -3.26 4.67
N SER A 306 -28.80 -2.87 3.73
CA SER A 306 -27.41 -2.52 4.03
C SER A 306 -27.32 -1.02 4.24
N LEU A 307 -26.50 -0.60 5.20
CA LEU A 307 -26.18 0.83 5.36
C LEU A 307 -25.23 1.23 4.22
N ASP A 308 -25.80 1.49 3.04
CA ASP A 308 -25.08 2.01 1.87
C ASP A 308 -25.41 3.49 1.72
N ILE A 309 -24.40 4.35 1.90
CA ILE A 309 -24.53 5.81 1.76
C ILE A 309 -24.38 6.31 0.32
N THR A 310 -24.11 5.42 -0.65
CA THR A 310 -23.91 5.79 -2.06
C THR A 310 -25.09 6.57 -2.60
N GLY A 311 -26.33 6.13 -2.32
CA GLY A 311 -27.53 6.82 -2.74
C GLY A 311 -27.65 8.24 -2.19
N ALA A 312 -27.24 8.46 -0.94
CA ALA A 312 -27.25 9.80 -0.32
C ALA A 312 -26.17 10.72 -0.91
N LEU A 313 -24.99 10.19 -1.19
CA LEU A 313 -23.89 10.91 -1.84
C LEU A 313 -24.23 11.29 -3.28
N GLU A 314 -24.80 10.35 -4.04
CA GLU A 314 -25.25 10.61 -5.41
C GLU A 314 -26.37 11.66 -5.44
N ALA A 315 -27.35 11.60 -4.54
CA ALA A 315 -28.41 12.62 -4.45
C ALA A 315 -27.84 14.02 -4.16
N ARG A 316 -26.81 14.13 -3.32
CA ARG A 316 -26.12 15.41 -3.07
C ARG A 316 -25.37 15.91 -4.31
N TYR A 317 -24.67 15.02 -5.02
CA TYR A 317 -24.03 15.37 -6.28
C TYR A 317 -25.06 15.90 -7.29
N GLN A 318 -26.22 15.23 -7.46
CA GLN A 318 -27.30 15.69 -8.36
C GLN A 318 -27.85 17.07 -7.96
N GLN A 319 -27.97 17.35 -6.67
CA GLN A 319 -28.36 18.69 -6.19
C GLN A 319 -27.32 19.75 -6.57
N ILE A 320 -26.02 19.48 -6.38
CA ILE A 320 -24.94 20.39 -6.78
C ILE A 320 -24.97 20.62 -8.28
N HIS A 321 -25.12 19.57 -9.09
CA HIS A 321 -25.19 19.65 -10.54
C HIS A 321 -26.37 20.48 -11.01
N ALA A 322 -27.57 20.25 -10.47
CA ALA A 322 -28.77 21.05 -10.77
C ALA A 322 -28.58 22.53 -10.41
N GLN A 323 -27.95 22.85 -9.27
CA GLN A 323 -27.64 24.22 -8.87
C GLN A 323 -26.65 24.89 -9.84
N LYS A 324 -25.61 24.20 -10.28
CA LYS A 324 -24.66 24.71 -11.28
C LYS A 324 -25.34 25.03 -12.59
N ILE A 325 -26.21 24.13 -13.09
CA ILE A 325 -27.00 24.37 -14.30
C ILE A 325 -27.93 25.56 -14.13
N ALA A 326 -28.60 25.72 -12.97
CA ALA A 326 -29.52 26.81 -12.72
C ALA A 326 -28.83 28.19 -12.64
N GLN A 327 -27.59 28.22 -12.12
CA GLN A 327 -26.79 29.45 -11.97
C GLN A 327 -26.05 29.83 -13.27
N ALA A 328 -25.89 28.91 -14.21
CA ALA A 328 -25.17 29.17 -15.46
C ALA A 328 -25.93 30.14 -16.34
N SER A 329 -25.31 31.26 -16.70
CA SER A 329 -25.78 32.24 -17.67
C SER A 329 -25.03 32.01 -18.99
N GLY A 330 -25.70 31.48 -20.02
CA GLY A 330 -25.06 31.28 -21.32
C GLY A 330 -25.69 30.17 -22.16
N PRO A 331 -25.17 29.91 -23.37
CA PRO A 331 -25.69 28.86 -24.24
C PRO A 331 -25.45 27.48 -23.60
N ARG A 332 -26.47 26.62 -23.64
CA ARG A 332 -26.41 25.23 -23.16
C ARG A 332 -25.89 24.29 -24.26
N SER A 333 -24.69 24.57 -24.77
CA SER A 333 -24.04 23.64 -25.69
C SER A 333 -23.61 22.34 -24.96
N PRO A 334 -23.44 21.19 -25.65
CA PRO A 334 -22.95 19.98 -25.05
C PRO A 334 -21.62 20.17 -24.31
N ALA A 335 -20.70 20.98 -24.85
CA ALA A 335 -19.42 21.30 -24.19
C ALA A 335 -19.64 22.09 -22.90
N ALA A 336 -20.49 23.14 -22.90
CA ALA A 336 -20.77 23.91 -21.68
C ALA A 336 -21.48 23.06 -20.60
N LEU A 337 -22.35 22.13 -20.99
CA LEU A 337 -22.96 21.19 -20.02
C LEU A 337 -21.95 20.23 -19.45
N ALA A 338 -21.00 19.72 -20.26
CA ALA A 338 -19.90 18.88 -19.78
C ALA A 338 -18.96 19.63 -18.85
N ASP A 339 -18.72 20.93 -19.05
CA ASP A 339 -17.95 21.77 -18.13
C ASP A 339 -18.66 21.91 -16.78
N LEU A 340 -19.98 22.18 -16.79
CA LEU A 340 -20.80 22.27 -15.57
C LEU A 340 -20.83 20.91 -14.80
N GLU A 341 -20.89 19.80 -15.52
CA GLU A 341 -20.81 18.48 -14.93
C GLU A 341 -19.44 18.28 -14.22
N GLN A 342 -18.32 18.64 -14.88
CA GLN A 342 -16.99 18.55 -14.30
C GLN A 342 -16.87 19.43 -13.04
N GLU A 343 -17.36 20.66 -13.08
CA GLU A 343 -17.41 21.53 -11.91
C GLU A 343 -18.29 20.99 -10.78
N ALA A 344 -19.39 20.31 -11.10
CA ALA A 344 -20.25 19.69 -10.10
C ALA A 344 -19.56 18.48 -9.45
N ARG A 345 -18.84 17.66 -10.22
CA ARG A 345 -18.02 16.53 -9.73
C ARG A 345 -16.93 17.04 -8.79
N ASP A 346 -16.16 18.07 -9.17
CA ASP A 346 -15.14 18.67 -8.31
C ASP A 346 -15.73 19.22 -7.01
N ALA A 347 -16.85 19.94 -7.10
CA ALA A 347 -17.52 20.48 -5.91
C ALA A 347 -18.03 19.38 -4.97
N SER A 348 -18.56 18.27 -5.51
CA SER A 348 -18.99 17.10 -4.74
C SER A 348 -17.79 16.43 -4.05
N ALA A 349 -16.71 16.17 -4.79
CA ALA A 349 -15.50 15.57 -4.25
C ALA A 349 -14.89 16.41 -3.11
N ARG A 350 -14.79 17.72 -3.30
CA ARG A 350 -14.34 18.65 -2.25
C ARG A 350 -15.29 18.68 -1.04
N GLN A 351 -16.60 18.53 -1.23
CA GLN A 351 -17.54 18.45 -0.11
C GLN A 351 -17.36 17.16 0.68
N MET A 352 -17.14 16.02 0.01
CA MET A 352 -16.82 14.75 0.66
C MET A 352 -15.52 14.87 1.45
N THR A 353 -14.46 15.44 0.86
CA THR A 353 -13.16 15.65 1.54
C THR A 353 -13.27 16.59 2.74
N LYS A 354 -14.09 17.65 2.66
CA LYS A 354 -14.35 18.53 3.80
C LYS A 354 -15.03 17.82 4.98
N ARG A 355 -15.84 16.81 4.71
CA ARG A 355 -16.44 15.98 5.75
C ARG A 355 -15.40 15.13 6.46
N ALA A 356 -14.47 14.57 5.70
CA ALA A 356 -13.35 13.83 6.27
C ALA A 356 -12.42 14.78 7.06
N GLU A 357 -12.08 15.96 6.53
CA GLU A 357 -11.33 16.98 7.29
C GLU A 357 -12.02 17.34 8.60
N ASP A 358 -13.38 17.50 8.57
CA ASP A 358 -14.17 17.83 9.77
C ASP A 358 -14.01 16.76 10.86
N PHE A 359 -13.93 15.50 10.51
CA PHE A 359 -13.67 14.43 11.47
C PHE A 359 -12.32 14.65 12.19
N TYR A 360 -11.23 14.84 11.46
CA TYR A 360 -9.90 15.05 12.04
C TYR A 360 -9.82 16.35 12.85
N THR A 361 -10.40 17.45 12.36
CA THR A 361 -10.40 18.73 13.07
C THR A 361 -11.31 18.68 14.31
N SER A 362 -12.35 17.86 14.31
CA SER A 362 -13.19 17.61 15.47
C SER A 362 -12.41 16.99 16.63
N LEU A 363 -11.39 16.21 16.34
CA LEU A 363 -10.45 15.64 17.31
C LEU A 363 -9.43 16.66 17.84
N GLY A 364 -9.29 17.82 17.21
CA GLY A 364 -8.32 18.86 17.59
C GLY A 364 -7.13 18.97 16.67
N MET A 365 -7.08 18.18 15.59
CA MET A 365 -6.04 18.28 14.58
C MET A 365 -6.15 19.57 13.77
N PRO A 366 -5.08 20.05 13.14
CA PRO A 366 -5.11 21.29 12.36
C PRO A 366 -6.01 21.15 11.13
N LYS A 367 -6.47 22.29 10.60
CA LYS A 367 -7.08 22.30 9.28
C LYS A 367 -6.04 21.98 8.21
N LEU A 368 -6.48 21.35 7.15
CA LEU A 368 -5.64 21.14 5.97
C LEU A 368 -5.17 22.49 5.42
N PRO A 369 -3.90 22.63 5.01
CA PRO A 369 -3.37 23.87 4.49
C PRO A 369 -4.07 24.28 3.18
N ASP A 370 -4.07 25.59 2.87
CA ASP A 370 -4.66 26.08 1.62
C ASP A 370 -4.03 25.44 0.37
N SER A 371 -2.73 25.11 0.43
CA SER A 371 -2.01 24.39 -0.62
C SER A 371 -2.61 23.01 -0.92
N TYR A 372 -3.11 22.30 0.10
CA TYR A 372 -3.82 21.02 -0.10
C TYR A 372 -5.03 21.20 -1.04
N TRP A 373 -5.88 22.20 -0.76
CA TRP A 373 -7.08 22.47 -1.54
C TRP A 373 -6.80 22.98 -2.96
N GLN A 374 -5.64 23.57 -3.18
CA GLN A 374 -5.20 24.08 -4.49
C GLN A 374 -4.54 22.99 -5.35
N ASN A 375 -3.73 22.13 -4.73
CA ASN A 375 -2.81 21.23 -5.43
C ASN A 375 -3.30 19.77 -5.51
N THR A 376 -4.29 19.37 -4.67
CA THR A 376 -4.85 18.01 -4.67
C THR A 376 -5.59 17.70 -5.98
N GLN A 377 -5.40 16.50 -6.51
CA GLN A 377 -6.15 15.93 -7.64
C GLN A 377 -7.40 15.23 -7.12
N PHE A 378 -8.54 15.93 -7.11
CA PHE A 378 -9.80 15.39 -6.56
C PHE A 378 -10.55 14.48 -7.54
N ILE A 379 -10.57 14.82 -8.83
CA ILE A 379 -11.36 14.10 -9.84
C ILE A 379 -10.52 13.83 -11.09
N LYS A 380 -10.93 12.86 -11.91
CA LYS A 380 -10.30 12.62 -13.20
C LYS A 380 -10.48 13.83 -14.12
N PRO A 381 -9.42 14.49 -14.60
CA PRO A 381 -9.51 15.55 -15.60
C PRO A 381 -9.94 14.98 -16.95
N ARG A 382 -10.47 15.85 -17.85
CA ARG A 382 -10.91 15.45 -19.19
C ARG A 382 -9.84 15.63 -20.26
N ASP A 383 -8.80 16.40 -19.96
CA ASP A 383 -7.79 16.88 -20.91
C ASP A 383 -6.48 16.09 -20.84
N ARG A 384 -6.36 15.17 -19.91
CA ARG A 384 -5.15 14.36 -19.71
C ARG A 384 -5.43 13.05 -18.97
N ASP A 385 -4.52 12.11 -19.13
CA ASP A 385 -4.53 10.88 -18.36
C ASP A 385 -3.81 11.06 -17.02
N VAL A 386 -4.38 10.41 -15.98
CA VAL A 386 -3.90 10.42 -14.60
C VAL A 386 -4.02 9.03 -14.00
N VAL A 387 -3.19 8.72 -13.00
CA VAL A 387 -3.34 7.52 -12.20
C VAL A 387 -4.49 7.74 -11.20
N CYS A 388 -5.61 7.04 -11.38
CA CYS A 388 -6.80 7.19 -10.53
C CYS A 388 -6.71 6.46 -9.19
N HIS A 389 -5.76 5.53 -9.02
CA HIS A 389 -5.55 4.88 -7.71
C HIS A 389 -5.25 5.95 -6.66
N ALA A 390 -5.98 5.92 -5.54
CA ALA A 390 -5.83 6.88 -4.46
C ALA A 390 -4.42 6.83 -3.87
N SER A 391 -3.91 7.98 -3.45
CA SER A 391 -2.63 8.08 -2.73
C SER A 391 -2.47 9.44 -2.05
N ALA A 392 -1.87 9.45 -0.88
CA ALA A 392 -1.45 10.65 -0.18
C ALA A 392 0.03 10.96 -0.43
N TRP A 393 0.38 12.23 -0.42
CA TRP A 393 1.70 12.74 -0.77
C TRP A 393 2.15 13.82 0.21
N ASP A 394 3.37 13.72 0.68
CA ASP A 394 4.13 14.84 1.22
C ASP A 394 5.15 15.26 0.15
N ILE A 395 5.12 16.49 -0.29
CA ILE A 395 5.96 16.97 -1.39
C ILE A 395 7.29 17.56 -0.92
N ASP A 396 7.31 18.15 0.27
CA ASP A 396 8.45 18.97 0.70
C ASP A 396 8.92 18.72 2.14
N MET A 397 8.31 17.75 2.84
CA MET A 397 8.58 17.49 4.27
C MET A 397 8.35 18.73 5.17
N LYS A 398 7.52 19.68 4.73
CA LYS A 398 7.22 20.95 5.43
C LYS A 398 5.75 21.34 5.40
N GLY A 399 4.90 20.45 4.91
CA GLY A 399 3.45 20.63 4.92
C GLY A 399 2.81 20.91 3.56
N ASP A 400 3.51 20.82 2.42
CA ASP A 400 2.87 20.69 1.11
C ASP A 400 2.37 19.26 0.94
N VAL A 401 1.28 18.97 1.63
CA VAL A 401 0.61 17.65 1.56
C VAL A 401 -0.50 17.68 0.53
N ARG A 402 -0.69 16.55 -0.15
CA ARG A 402 -1.68 16.39 -1.23
C ARG A 402 -2.29 15.01 -1.22
N THR A 403 -3.47 14.86 -1.83
CA THR A 403 -4.02 13.57 -2.24
C THR A 403 -4.26 13.54 -3.74
N LYS A 404 -4.22 12.36 -4.31
CA LYS A 404 -4.51 12.11 -5.72
C LYS A 404 -5.58 11.02 -5.78
N MET A 405 -6.75 11.38 -6.31
CA MET A 405 -7.89 10.48 -6.48
C MET A 405 -8.68 10.84 -7.74
N CYS A 406 -9.60 9.97 -8.15
CA CYS A 406 -10.64 10.22 -9.14
C CYS A 406 -12.01 10.02 -8.48
N ILE A 407 -12.33 10.85 -7.49
CA ILE A 407 -13.46 10.70 -6.57
C ILE A 407 -14.80 10.67 -7.31
N LYS A 408 -15.61 9.67 -7.00
CA LYS A 408 -17.01 9.51 -7.36
C LYS A 408 -17.88 9.64 -6.11
N PRO A 409 -19.16 10.02 -6.25
CA PRO A 409 -20.05 10.15 -5.10
C PRO A 409 -20.62 8.78 -4.67
N ASN A 410 -19.76 7.91 -4.13
CA ASN A 410 -20.09 6.58 -3.63
C ASN A 410 -19.44 6.34 -2.26
N GLU A 411 -19.85 5.27 -1.57
CA GLU A 411 -19.35 4.90 -0.25
C GLU A 411 -17.87 4.50 -0.28
N GLU A 412 -17.43 3.74 -1.29
CA GLU A 412 -16.05 3.29 -1.46
C GLU A 412 -15.09 4.48 -1.48
N ASP A 413 -15.33 5.46 -2.35
CA ASP A 413 -14.47 6.64 -2.46
C ASP A 413 -14.58 7.55 -1.24
N PHE A 414 -15.77 7.63 -0.59
CA PHE A 414 -15.94 8.37 0.65
C PHE A 414 -15.05 7.78 1.77
N THR A 415 -15.07 6.48 1.93
CA THR A 415 -14.22 5.74 2.87
C THR A 415 -12.74 5.92 2.55
N THR A 416 -12.37 5.80 1.28
CA THR A 416 -10.99 6.00 0.82
C THR A 416 -10.47 7.41 1.12
N ILE A 417 -11.30 8.45 1.04
CA ILE A 417 -10.89 9.82 1.44
C ILE A 417 -10.48 9.86 2.92
N TYR A 418 -11.21 9.19 3.82
CA TYR A 418 -10.85 9.15 5.24
C TYR A 418 -9.54 8.41 5.46
N HIS A 419 -9.29 7.33 4.70
CA HIS A 419 -8.04 6.59 4.72
C HIS A 419 -6.86 7.47 4.26
N GLU A 420 -6.95 8.10 3.09
CA GLU A 420 -5.90 8.94 2.53
C GLU A 420 -5.59 10.17 3.42
N LEU A 421 -6.62 10.74 4.05
CA LEU A 421 -6.40 11.80 5.04
C LEU A 421 -5.68 11.30 6.29
N GLY A 422 -5.78 10.02 6.65
CA GLY A 422 -4.97 9.42 7.71
C GLY A 422 -3.48 9.58 7.45
N HIS A 423 -3.03 9.29 6.23
CA HIS A 423 -1.65 9.53 5.81
C HIS A 423 -1.29 11.02 5.86
N VAL A 424 -2.16 11.89 5.34
CA VAL A 424 -1.94 13.34 5.33
C VAL A 424 -1.76 13.89 6.74
N TYR A 425 -2.64 13.50 7.68
CA TYR A 425 -2.54 13.96 9.06
C TYR A 425 -1.34 13.38 9.79
N TYR A 426 -0.87 12.20 9.41
CA TYR A 426 0.39 11.68 9.93
C TYR A 426 1.57 12.50 9.43
N TYR A 427 1.63 12.83 8.13
CA TYR A 427 2.65 13.73 7.57
C TYR A 427 2.69 15.06 8.34
N LEU A 428 1.53 15.69 8.53
CA LEU A 428 1.44 16.96 9.27
C LEU A 428 1.84 16.84 10.75
N ALA A 429 1.63 15.67 11.37
CA ALA A 429 1.94 15.48 12.79
C ALA A 429 3.45 15.38 13.06
N TYR A 430 4.23 14.84 12.14
CA TYR A 430 5.67 14.64 12.32
C TYR A 430 6.56 15.58 11.47
N ASN A 431 6.01 16.54 10.74
CA ASN A 431 6.78 17.42 9.84
C ASN A 431 7.81 18.34 10.53
N ASP A 432 7.74 18.47 11.85
CA ASP A 432 8.74 19.18 12.66
C ASP A 432 9.96 18.32 13.03
N LEU A 433 9.91 17.00 12.78
CA LEU A 433 11.03 16.10 13.04
C LEU A 433 12.14 16.24 11.99
N PRO A 434 13.38 15.84 12.30
CA PRO A 434 14.41 15.65 11.28
C PRO A 434 13.95 14.69 10.18
N PRO A 435 14.33 14.91 8.90
CA PRO A 435 13.86 14.14 7.75
C PRO A 435 13.92 12.61 7.90
N LEU A 436 14.99 12.07 8.46
CA LEU A 436 15.11 10.62 8.67
C LEU A 436 14.07 10.04 9.64
N PHE A 437 13.40 10.87 10.44
CA PHE A 437 12.34 10.49 11.36
C PHE A 437 10.93 10.79 10.83
N GLN A 438 10.82 11.49 9.69
CA GLN A 438 9.54 11.85 9.08
C GLN A 438 8.93 10.67 8.32
N THR A 439 8.61 9.61 9.04
CA THR A 439 7.87 8.44 8.56
C THR A 439 7.08 7.85 9.74
N GLY A 440 6.21 6.87 9.50
CA GLY A 440 5.51 6.17 10.57
C GLY A 440 6.45 5.41 11.50
N ALA A 441 6.01 5.10 12.70
CA ALA A 441 6.79 4.31 13.67
C ALA A 441 7.30 2.98 13.08
N HIS A 442 6.47 2.35 12.27
CA HIS A 442 6.81 1.43 11.18
C HIS A 442 5.70 1.55 10.11
N ASP A 443 5.89 0.93 8.96
CA ASP A 443 5.00 1.07 7.80
C ASP A 443 3.53 0.65 8.07
N GLY A 444 3.29 -0.32 8.95
CA GLY A 444 1.94 -0.73 9.35
C GLY A 444 1.17 0.35 10.14
N PHE A 445 1.86 1.26 10.84
CA PHE A 445 1.19 2.39 11.51
C PHE A 445 0.59 3.35 10.49
N HIS A 446 1.32 3.64 9.43
CA HIS A 446 0.84 4.55 8.39
C HIS A 446 -0.43 4.04 7.73
N GLU A 447 -0.47 2.75 7.41
CA GLU A 447 -1.64 2.09 6.81
C GLU A 447 -2.82 1.97 7.80
N ALA A 448 -2.55 1.86 9.10
CA ALA A 448 -3.59 1.66 10.11
C ALA A 448 -4.38 2.92 10.45
N ILE A 449 -3.77 4.12 10.37
CA ILE A 449 -4.39 5.34 10.90
C ILE A 449 -5.68 5.70 10.18
N GLY A 450 -5.68 5.74 8.86
CA GLY A 450 -6.86 6.09 8.07
C GLY A 450 -7.99 5.09 8.30
N ASP A 451 -7.67 3.80 8.30
CA ASP A 451 -8.62 2.72 8.57
C ASP A 451 -9.19 2.78 10.01
N THR A 452 -8.42 3.24 10.99
CA THR A 452 -8.89 3.49 12.35
C THR A 452 -10.02 4.53 12.39
N ILE A 453 -9.88 5.59 11.60
CA ILE A 453 -10.93 6.62 11.49
C ILE A 453 -12.16 6.05 10.77
N VAL A 454 -11.95 5.23 9.73
CA VAL A 454 -13.04 4.54 9.01
C VAL A 454 -13.89 3.67 9.96
N LEU A 455 -13.27 2.96 10.90
CA LEU A 455 -14.00 2.17 11.91
C LEU A 455 -14.93 3.04 12.78
N ALA A 456 -14.59 4.31 13.01
CA ALA A 456 -15.41 5.25 13.76
C ALA A 456 -16.56 5.90 12.94
N MET A 457 -16.68 5.58 11.66
CA MET A 457 -17.79 6.00 10.80
C MET A 457 -19.03 5.14 11.06
N THR A 458 -19.46 5.11 12.31
CA THR A 458 -20.64 4.34 12.74
C THR A 458 -21.93 4.88 12.11
N PRO A 459 -23.04 4.09 12.08
CA PRO A 459 -24.34 4.56 11.64
C PRO A 459 -24.78 5.86 12.29
N GLN A 460 -24.52 6.04 13.60
CA GLN A 460 -24.84 7.26 14.36
C GLN A 460 -24.03 8.46 13.86
N TYR A 461 -22.74 8.26 13.55
CA TYR A 461 -21.91 9.30 12.95
C TYR A 461 -22.48 9.68 11.57
N LEU A 462 -22.75 8.70 10.71
CA LEU A 462 -23.29 8.93 9.36
C LEU A 462 -24.64 9.64 9.40
N GLU A 463 -25.50 9.33 10.38
CA GLU A 463 -26.75 10.06 10.62
C GLU A 463 -26.48 11.52 11.02
N SER A 464 -25.54 11.74 11.94
CA SER A 464 -25.20 13.09 12.44
C SER A 464 -24.74 14.03 11.34
N ILE A 465 -24.12 13.48 10.26
CA ILE A 465 -23.70 14.22 9.07
C ILE A 465 -24.73 14.14 7.93
N GLY A 466 -25.90 13.51 8.19
CA GLY A 466 -27.07 13.42 7.28
C GLY A 466 -26.79 12.55 6.05
N LEU A 467 -26.03 11.48 6.17
CA LEU A 467 -25.79 10.49 5.12
C LEU A 467 -26.55 9.18 5.34
N ALA A 468 -27.03 8.93 6.55
CA ALA A 468 -27.81 7.76 6.92
C ALA A 468 -29.04 8.14 7.74
N ASN A 469 -29.99 7.20 7.90
CA ASN A 469 -31.11 7.29 8.82
C ASN A 469 -30.95 6.21 9.88
N ALA A 470 -30.97 6.57 11.19
CA ALA A 470 -30.74 5.65 12.30
C ALA A 470 -31.83 4.55 12.46
N GLN A 471 -32.94 4.63 11.75
CA GLN A 471 -34.07 3.70 11.92
C GLN A 471 -33.84 2.30 11.31
N GLU A 472 -32.71 2.05 10.65
CA GLU A 472 -32.43 0.79 9.94
C GLU A 472 -31.44 -0.13 10.67
N GLN A 473 -31.16 0.11 11.98
CA GLN A 473 -30.25 -0.72 12.75
C GLN A 473 -30.99 -1.94 13.32
N THR A 474 -31.12 -2.97 12.51
CA THR A 474 -31.53 -4.30 13.00
C THR A 474 -30.30 -5.18 13.26
N ASP A 475 -30.48 -6.22 14.07
CA ASP A 475 -29.41 -7.21 14.29
C ASP A 475 -28.94 -7.83 12.97
N GLU A 476 -29.87 -8.05 12.00
CA GLU A 476 -29.54 -8.56 10.68
C GLU A 476 -28.69 -7.56 9.88
N ALA A 477 -28.97 -6.26 9.94
CA ALA A 477 -28.19 -5.24 9.29
C ALA A 477 -26.78 -5.13 9.89
N LEU A 478 -26.66 -5.25 11.23
CA LEU A 478 -25.37 -5.32 11.91
C LEU A 478 -24.54 -6.52 11.45
N ILE A 479 -25.11 -7.73 11.43
CA ILE A 479 -24.42 -8.94 10.99
C ILE A 479 -23.98 -8.81 9.52
N ASN A 480 -24.84 -8.24 8.65
CA ASN A 480 -24.47 -7.95 7.26
C ASN A 480 -23.30 -6.98 7.16
N ALA A 481 -23.29 -5.89 7.92
CA ALA A 481 -22.21 -4.91 7.91
C ALA A 481 -20.89 -5.52 8.39
N GLN A 482 -20.93 -6.29 9.49
CA GLN A 482 -19.75 -7.00 9.98
C GLN A 482 -19.27 -8.10 9.02
N MET A 483 -20.17 -8.80 8.36
CA MET A 483 -19.80 -9.79 7.34
C MET A 483 -19.09 -9.11 6.16
N ARG A 484 -19.61 -8.00 5.61
CA ARG A 484 -18.92 -7.25 4.55
C ARG A 484 -17.50 -6.88 4.95
N MET A 485 -17.35 -6.34 6.16
CA MET A 485 -16.04 -5.97 6.68
C MET A 485 -15.14 -7.18 6.90
N ALA A 486 -15.67 -8.30 7.41
CA ALA A 486 -14.90 -9.53 7.62
C ALA A 486 -14.41 -10.13 6.30
N LEU A 487 -15.23 -10.10 5.24
CA LEU A 487 -14.83 -10.57 3.90
C LEU A 487 -13.66 -9.77 3.30
N ALA A 488 -13.52 -8.49 3.65
CA ALA A 488 -12.39 -7.66 3.26
C ALA A 488 -11.22 -7.75 4.24
N LYS A 489 -11.46 -7.61 5.55
CA LYS A 489 -10.41 -7.41 6.56
C LYS A 489 -9.95 -8.70 7.23
N VAL A 490 -10.88 -9.61 7.60
CA VAL A 490 -10.52 -10.89 8.25
C VAL A 490 -9.99 -11.89 7.22
N ALA A 491 -10.62 -11.99 6.05
CA ALA A 491 -10.16 -12.85 4.96
C ALA A 491 -8.75 -12.50 4.47
N PHE A 492 -8.34 -11.22 4.59
CA PHE A 492 -7.03 -10.75 4.20
C PHE A 492 -5.89 -11.25 5.10
N LEU A 493 -6.13 -11.41 6.41
CA LEU A 493 -5.08 -11.62 7.41
C LEU A 493 -4.10 -12.76 7.08
N PRO A 494 -4.55 -13.98 6.73
CA PRO A 494 -3.59 -15.05 6.43
C PRO A 494 -2.78 -14.80 5.15
N PHE A 495 -3.34 -14.11 4.15
CA PHE A 495 -2.60 -13.73 2.96
C PHE A 495 -1.55 -12.66 3.26
N GLY A 496 -1.94 -11.63 4.02
CA GLY A 496 -1.03 -10.58 4.48
C GLY A 496 0.19 -11.11 5.21
N LEU A 497 -0.02 -12.20 5.99
CA LEU A 497 1.05 -12.88 6.72
C LEU A 497 1.92 -13.75 5.82
N MET A 498 1.31 -14.59 4.95
CA MET A 498 2.04 -15.69 4.28
C MET A 498 2.97 -15.21 3.16
N ILE A 499 2.65 -14.10 2.50
CA ILE A 499 3.41 -13.66 1.32
C ILE A 499 4.85 -13.30 1.65
N ASP A 500 5.09 -12.61 2.77
CA ASP A 500 6.46 -12.30 3.21
C ASP A 500 7.11 -13.50 3.90
N ARG A 501 6.36 -14.40 4.52
CA ARG A 501 6.89 -15.68 4.99
C ARG A 501 7.53 -16.46 3.83
N TRP A 502 6.87 -16.47 2.67
CA TRP A 502 7.44 -17.07 1.47
C TRP A 502 8.70 -16.32 1.03
N ARG A 503 8.68 -14.98 0.95
CA ARG A 503 9.86 -14.20 0.51
C ARG A 503 11.02 -14.31 1.47
N TRP A 504 10.78 -14.29 2.79
CA TRP A 504 11.86 -14.49 3.77
C TRP A 504 12.52 -15.86 3.60
N GLY A 505 11.72 -16.91 3.39
CA GLY A 505 12.27 -18.25 3.10
C GLY A 505 13.04 -18.31 1.78
N VAL A 506 12.65 -17.50 0.78
CA VAL A 506 13.40 -17.39 -0.47
C VAL A 506 14.72 -16.65 -0.27
N PHE A 507 14.73 -15.56 0.50
CA PHE A 507 15.95 -14.79 0.76
C PHE A 507 16.92 -15.55 1.64
N ASP A 508 16.47 -16.26 2.67
CA ASP A 508 17.35 -17.06 3.55
C ASP A 508 17.75 -18.43 2.96
N GLY A 509 17.22 -18.77 1.77
CA GLY A 509 17.55 -19.99 1.04
C GLY A 509 16.86 -21.26 1.55
N SER A 510 15.93 -21.17 2.53
CA SER A 510 15.10 -22.31 2.95
C SER A 510 14.05 -22.68 1.89
N ILE A 511 13.67 -21.74 1.04
CA ILE A 511 12.87 -21.93 -0.19
C ILE A 511 13.77 -21.61 -1.38
N THR A 512 13.99 -22.60 -2.22
CA THR A 512 14.91 -22.51 -3.37
C THR A 512 14.15 -22.47 -4.70
N PRO A 513 14.81 -22.14 -5.81
CA PRO A 513 14.18 -22.24 -7.12
C PRO A 513 13.56 -23.61 -7.42
N ASP A 514 14.02 -24.70 -6.79
CA ASP A 514 13.48 -26.02 -7.02
C ASP A 514 12.12 -26.29 -6.35
N ASN A 515 11.68 -25.41 -5.43
CA ASN A 515 10.41 -25.55 -4.70
C ASN A 515 9.66 -24.22 -4.47
N TYR A 516 9.90 -23.20 -5.28
CA TYR A 516 9.22 -21.90 -5.17
C TYR A 516 7.70 -22.01 -5.19
N ASN A 517 7.16 -22.76 -6.15
CA ASN A 517 5.73 -22.86 -6.34
C ASN A 517 5.08 -23.80 -5.32
N GLN A 518 5.74 -24.94 -4.99
CA GLN A 518 5.26 -25.85 -3.97
C GLN A 518 5.19 -25.17 -2.60
N ALA A 519 6.26 -24.47 -2.18
CA ALA A 519 6.29 -23.75 -0.91
C ALA A 519 5.23 -22.64 -0.83
N TRP A 520 4.93 -21.97 -1.95
CA TRP A 520 3.84 -21.00 -2.01
C TRP A 520 2.49 -21.64 -1.70
N TRP A 521 2.17 -22.77 -2.33
CA TRP A 521 0.90 -23.46 -2.11
C TRP A 521 0.81 -24.14 -0.75
N ASP A 522 1.92 -24.64 -0.20
CA ASP A 522 2.00 -25.15 1.17
C ASP A 522 1.66 -24.07 2.20
N LEU A 523 2.19 -22.84 2.01
CA LEU A 523 1.87 -21.71 2.86
C LEU A 523 0.39 -21.26 2.69
N LYS A 524 -0.14 -21.24 1.47
CA LYS A 524 -1.55 -20.95 1.22
C LYS A 524 -2.47 -21.98 1.89
N ALA A 525 -2.18 -23.25 1.74
CA ALA A 525 -2.93 -24.30 2.42
C ALA A 525 -2.85 -24.11 3.94
N ARG A 526 -1.66 -23.89 4.49
CA ARG A 526 -1.44 -23.73 5.94
C ARG A 526 -2.16 -22.53 6.54
N TYR A 527 -2.06 -21.35 5.90
CA TYR A 527 -2.56 -20.09 6.47
C TYR A 527 -3.95 -19.72 5.98
N GLN A 528 -4.22 -19.86 4.68
CA GLN A 528 -5.50 -19.46 4.10
C GLN A 528 -6.51 -20.60 4.01
N GLY A 529 -6.09 -21.86 4.12
CA GLY A 529 -7.00 -22.99 3.88
C GLY A 529 -7.47 -23.07 2.43
N VAL A 530 -6.65 -22.67 1.47
CA VAL A 530 -6.98 -22.69 0.04
C VAL A 530 -5.97 -23.48 -0.77
N ALA A 531 -6.43 -24.13 -1.83
CA ALA A 531 -5.58 -24.85 -2.76
C ALA A 531 -6.06 -24.72 -4.20
N PRO A 532 -5.17 -24.91 -5.19
CA PRO A 532 -5.58 -25.05 -6.58
C PRO A 532 -6.30 -26.38 -6.77
N VAL A 533 -7.25 -26.44 -7.69
CA VAL A 533 -7.99 -27.68 -8.03
C VAL A 533 -7.20 -28.63 -8.93
N GLU A 534 -6.04 -28.20 -9.37
CA GLU A 534 -5.12 -28.94 -10.24
C GLU A 534 -3.70 -28.84 -9.70
N PRO A 535 -2.86 -29.86 -9.95
CA PRO A 535 -1.44 -29.78 -9.61
C PRO A 535 -0.77 -28.56 -10.25
N ARG A 536 -0.04 -27.81 -9.45
CA ARG A 536 0.75 -26.64 -9.86
C ARG A 536 2.22 -26.89 -9.50
N GLY A 537 2.95 -27.55 -10.41
CA GLY A 537 4.35 -27.91 -10.21
C GLY A 537 5.30 -26.73 -10.39
N GLU A 538 6.60 -27.04 -10.44
CA GLU A 538 7.65 -26.00 -10.54
C GLU A 538 7.82 -25.43 -11.95
N GLU A 539 7.07 -25.91 -12.95
CA GLU A 539 6.89 -25.24 -14.25
C GLU A 539 6.11 -23.93 -14.15
N PHE A 540 5.38 -23.72 -13.03
CA PHE A 540 4.67 -22.48 -12.72
C PHE A 540 5.51 -21.56 -11.82
N PHE A 541 5.09 -20.31 -11.71
CA PHE A 541 5.63 -19.34 -10.76
C PHE A 541 4.49 -18.45 -10.22
N ASP A 542 3.53 -19.08 -9.51
CA ASP A 542 2.33 -18.41 -9.02
C ASP A 542 2.60 -17.23 -8.08
N PRO A 543 3.65 -17.21 -7.24
CA PRO A 543 4.02 -16.02 -6.48
C PRO A 543 4.20 -14.77 -7.35
N GLY A 544 4.79 -14.91 -8.54
CA GLY A 544 5.04 -13.81 -9.47
C GLY A 544 3.77 -13.21 -10.09
N ALA A 545 2.62 -13.89 -9.98
CA ALA A 545 1.32 -13.36 -10.42
C ALA A 545 0.77 -12.28 -9.46
N LYS A 546 1.38 -12.05 -8.28
CA LYS A 546 1.06 -10.96 -7.36
C LYS A 546 2.10 -9.83 -7.50
N TYR A 547 1.67 -8.63 -7.87
CA TYR A 547 2.53 -7.48 -8.13
C TYR A 547 3.67 -7.29 -7.13
N HIS A 548 3.40 -7.44 -5.84
CA HIS A 548 4.36 -7.20 -4.76
C HIS A 548 5.58 -8.14 -4.78
N VAL A 549 5.51 -9.24 -5.51
CA VAL A 549 6.65 -10.15 -5.69
C VAL A 549 7.59 -9.62 -6.79
N PRO A 550 7.16 -9.44 -8.06
CA PRO A 550 8.01 -8.85 -9.09
C PRO A 550 8.35 -7.37 -8.85
N GLY A 551 7.47 -6.60 -8.19
CA GLY A 551 7.69 -5.21 -7.80
C GLY A 551 8.43 -5.04 -6.48
N ASN A 552 8.89 -6.12 -5.86
CA ASN A 552 9.70 -6.16 -4.63
C ASN A 552 9.20 -5.27 -3.49
N THR A 553 7.89 -5.23 -3.26
CA THR A 553 7.28 -4.41 -2.21
C THR A 553 7.02 -5.25 -0.96
N PRO A 554 7.59 -4.93 0.22
CA PRO A 554 7.29 -5.61 1.48
C PRO A 554 5.80 -5.63 1.80
N TYR A 555 5.30 -6.71 2.39
CA TYR A 555 3.86 -6.95 2.54
C TYR A 555 3.38 -7.11 3.99
N THR A 556 4.26 -7.45 4.92
CA THR A 556 3.95 -7.62 6.35
C THR A 556 3.23 -6.40 6.95
N ARG A 557 3.53 -5.19 6.44
CA ARG A 557 2.86 -3.94 6.81
C ARG A 557 1.34 -4.03 6.79
N TYR A 558 0.77 -4.66 5.77
CA TYR A 558 -0.67 -4.78 5.62
C TYR A 558 -1.30 -5.74 6.63
N PHE A 559 -0.61 -6.85 6.97
CA PHE A 559 -1.04 -7.73 8.04
C PHE A 559 -1.06 -7.00 9.38
N LEU A 560 0.01 -6.27 9.70
CA LEU A 560 0.11 -5.50 10.94
C LEU A 560 -0.92 -4.37 10.98
N ALA A 561 -1.12 -3.66 9.87
CA ALA A 561 -2.10 -2.58 9.78
C ALA A 561 -3.53 -3.06 10.04
N HIS A 562 -3.90 -4.24 9.50
CA HIS A 562 -5.22 -4.82 9.71
C HIS A 562 -5.49 -5.21 11.17
N ILE A 563 -4.46 -5.39 11.98
CA ILE A 563 -4.57 -5.62 13.42
C ILE A 563 -4.53 -4.30 14.17
N LEU A 564 -3.54 -3.46 13.86
CA LEU A 564 -3.31 -2.19 14.56
C LEU A 564 -4.50 -1.23 14.44
N GLN A 565 -5.20 -1.19 13.29
CA GLN A 565 -6.38 -0.33 13.14
C GLN A 565 -7.44 -0.60 14.20
N PHE A 566 -7.69 -1.86 14.60
CA PHE A 566 -8.64 -2.19 15.63
C PHE A 566 -8.09 -1.89 17.04
N GLN A 567 -6.79 -2.12 17.27
CA GLN A 567 -6.14 -1.79 18.54
C GLN A 567 -6.12 -0.27 18.77
N PHE A 568 -5.81 0.52 17.74
CA PHE A 568 -5.88 1.98 17.80
C PHE A 568 -7.31 2.45 18.02
N TYR A 569 -8.27 1.89 17.27
CA TYR A 569 -9.68 2.21 17.42
C TYR A 569 -10.19 1.97 18.82
N LYS A 570 -9.92 0.78 19.41
CA LYS A 570 -10.28 0.49 20.78
C LYS A 570 -9.67 1.50 21.76
N SER A 571 -8.39 1.80 21.62
CA SER A 571 -7.68 2.74 22.50
C SER A 571 -8.25 4.17 22.42
N LEU A 572 -8.69 4.60 21.23
CA LEU A 572 -9.35 5.89 21.04
C LEU A 572 -10.77 5.89 21.63
N CYS A 573 -11.50 4.79 21.53
CA CYS A 573 -12.80 4.60 22.16
C CYS A 573 -12.69 4.65 23.70
N ASP A 574 -11.70 3.95 24.26
CA ASP A 574 -11.41 3.98 25.70
C ASP A 574 -11.04 5.41 26.15
N ALA A 575 -10.23 6.12 25.36
CA ALA A 575 -9.86 7.52 25.62
C ALA A 575 -11.07 8.47 25.54
N ALA A 576 -12.04 8.14 24.69
CA ALA A 576 -13.29 8.88 24.57
C ALA A 576 -14.28 8.58 25.73
N GLY A 577 -13.98 7.59 26.57
CA GLY A 577 -14.85 7.15 27.68
C GLY A 577 -16.05 6.36 27.19
N PHE A 578 -15.97 5.70 26.04
CA PHE A 578 -17.02 4.85 25.53
C PHE A 578 -16.99 3.49 26.24
N ASP A 579 -18.12 3.02 26.73
CA ASP A 579 -18.30 1.78 27.50
C ASP A 579 -19.31 0.80 26.88
N GLY A 580 -19.74 1.09 25.62
CA GLY A 580 -20.64 0.23 24.85
C GLY A 580 -19.89 -0.82 24.01
N PRO A 581 -20.62 -1.57 23.16
CA PRO A 581 -20.02 -2.51 22.22
C PRO A 581 -19.04 -1.80 21.28
N LEU A 582 -17.84 -2.36 21.10
CA LEU A 582 -16.76 -1.68 20.36
C LEU A 582 -17.18 -1.22 18.95
N HIS A 583 -17.93 -2.04 18.22
CA HIS A 583 -18.40 -1.71 16.87
C HIS A 583 -19.40 -0.53 16.78
N GLU A 584 -19.92 -0.05 17.91
CA GLU A 584 -20.81 1.12 17.98
C GLU A 584 -20.06 2.42 18.33
N CYS A 585 -18.77 2.33 18.65
CA CYS A 585 -18.01 3.48 19.11
C CYS A 585 -17.77 4.49 17.99
N SER A 586 -18.08 5.75 18.24
CA SER A 586 -17.55 6.88 17.47
C SER A 586 -16.90 7.86 18.43
N PHE A 587 -15.64 8.16 18.19
CA PHE A 587 -14.90 9.19 18.95
C PHE A 587 -14.89 10.55 18.23
N TYR A 588 -15.76 10.74 17.23
CA TYR A 588 -15.94 12.04 16.57
C TYR A 588 -16.19 13.15 17.59
N GLY A 589 -15.48 14.26 17.49
CA GLY A 589 -15.57 15.39 18.40
C GLY A 589 -14.85 15.23 19.74
N ASN A 590 -14.24 14.07 20.03
CA ASN A 590 -13.59 13.81 21.31
C ASN A 590 -12.13 14.29 21.30
N LYS A 591 -11.86 15.37 22.04
CA LYS A 591 -10.52 15.97 22.12
C LYS A 591 -9.50 15.09 22.85
N ALA A 592 -9.92 14.34 23.86
CA ALA A 592 -9.01 13.48 24.61
C ALA A 592 -8.51 12.30 23.75
N ALA A 593 -9.37 11.72 22.90
CA ALA A 593 -8.96 10.75 21.91
C ALA A 593 -8.00 11.38 20.89
N GLY A 594 -8.30 12.61 20.41
CA GLY A 594 -7.45 13.32 19.46
C GLY A 594 -6.09 13.69 20.02
N GLU A 595 -5.98 14.09 21.29
CA GLU A 595 -4.71 14.40 21.96
C GLU A 595 -3.80 13.16 22.04
N LYS A 596 -4.36 11.99 22.39
CA LYS A 596 -3.61 10.72 22.39
C LYS A 596 -3.15 10.32 21.00
N LEU A 597 -4.03 10.44 20.00
CA LEU A 597 -3.68 10.14 18.63
C LEU A 597 -2.54 11.06 18.16
N GLN A 598 -2.66 12.37 18.38
CA GLN A 598 -1.63 13.34 17.99
C GLN A 598 -0.30 13.07 18.70
N ALA A 599 -0.31 12.69 19.99
CA ALA A 599 0.89 12.34 20.73
C ALA A 599 1.64 11.17 20.07
N MET A 600 0.93 10.12 19.66
CA MET A 600 1.49 8.98 18.95
C MET A 600 2.04 9.40 17.57
N LEU A 601 1.25 10.09 16.76
CA LEU A 601 1.63 10.47 15.39
C LEU A 601 2.86 11.38 15.37
N SER A 602 2.97 12.32 16.31
CA SER A 602 4.09 13.27 16.35
C SER A 602 5.46 12.64 16.65
N ARG A 603 5.49 11.37 17.04
CA ARG A 603 6.75 10.63 17.25
C ARG A 603 7.41 10.21 15.93
N GLY A 604 6.63 10.03 14.87
CA GLY A 604 7.17 9.47 13.63
C GLY A 604 8.01 8.21 13.91
N ALA A 605 9.16 8.10 13.29
CA ALA A 605 10.14 7.02 13.51
C ALA A 605 11.25 7.39 14.52
N SER A 606 11.12 8.47 15.29
CA SER A 606 12.17 8.97 16.19
C SER A 606 12.50 8.04 17.36
N GLN A 607 11.62 7.10 17.67
CA GLN A 607 11.79 6.08 18.73
C GLN A 607 11.25 4.72 18.25
N PRO A 608 11.62 3.61 18.92
CA PRO A 608 11.06 2.30 18.61
C PRO A 608 9.53 2.28 18.63
N TRP A 609 8.90 1.55 17.71
CA TRP A 609 7.43 1.54 17.56
C TRP A 609 6.71 1.09 18.85
N GLN A 610 7.32 0.24 19.67
CA GLN A 610 6.77 -0.20 20.94
C GLN A 610 6.46 0.98 21.87
N GLN A 611 7.41 1.92 21.96
CA GLN A 611 7.24 3.14 22.77
C GLN A 611 6.19 4.06 22.14
N THR A 612 6.16 4.16 20.81
CA THR A 612 5.17 4.95 20.09
C THR A 612 3.75 4.35 20.25
N LEU A 613 3.63 3.03 20.21
CA LEU A 613 2.37 2.34 20.49
C LEU A 613 1.86 2.64 21.91
N ALA A 614 2.76 2.65 22.88
CA ALA A 614 2.41 2.90 24.27
C ALA A 614 1.84 4.31 24.52
N GLU A 615 2.20 5.32 23.73
CA GLU A 615 1.61 6.68 23.81
C GLU A 615 0.09 6.66 23.62
N LEU A 616 -0.40 5.79 22.72
CA LEU A 616 -1.83 5.65 22.45
C LEU A 616 -2.49 4.61 23.36
N THR A 617 -1.89 3.41 23.45
CA THR A 617 -2.55 2.24 24.03
C THR A 617 -2.20 2.00 25.52
N GLY A 618 -1.13 2.65 26.01
CA GLY A 618 -0.56 2.37 27.33
C GLY A 618 0.23 1.07 27.43
N GLY A 619 0.39 0.34 26.32
CA GLY A 619 1.14 -0.93 26.24
C GLY A 619 2.08 -0.97 25.03
N GLU A 620 3.19 -1.70 25.18
CA GLU A 620 4.26 -1.79 24.16
C GLU A 620 4.11 -2.99 23.20
N LYS A 621 2.95 -3.68 23.21
CA LYS A 621 2.71 -4.88 22.41
C LYS A 621 1.53 -4.71 21.49
N MET A 622 1.69 -5.16 20.25
CA MET A 622 0.54 -5.34 19.36
C MET A 622 -0.40 -6.39 19.94
N ASP A 623 -1.70 -6.18 19.79
CA ASP A 623 -2.72 -7.09 20.29
C ASP A 623 -3.93 -7.15 19.34
N ALA A 624 -4.29 -8.35 18.95
CA ALA A 624 -5.40 -8.61 18.06
C ALA A 624 -6.74 -8.84 18.77
N SER A 625 -6.80 -8.72 20.10
CA SER A 625 -8.04 -8.92 20.87
C SER A 625 -9.15 -7.92 20.47
N ALA A 626 -8.78 -6.70 20.09
CA ALA A 626 -9.73 -5.71 19.60
C ALA A 626 -10.42 -6.13 18.29
N VAL A 627 -9.78 -6.92 17.44
CA VAL A 627 -10.41 -7.53 16.25
C VAL A 627 -11.54 -8.45 16.69
N LEU A 628 -11.27 -9.34 17.65
CA LEU A 628 -12.26 -10.30 18.16
C LEU A 628 -13.41 -9.60 18.86
N GLU A 629 -13.13 -8.54 19.64
CA GLU A 629 -14.14 -7.74 20.33
C GLU A 629 -15.05 -7.02 19.32
N TYR A 630 -14.48 -6.45 18.27
CA TYR A 630 -15.25 -5.77 17.22
C TYR A 630 -16.20 -6.73 16.48
N PHE A 631 -15.71 -7.91 16.12
CA PHE A 631 -16.47 -8.93 15.38
C PHE A 631 -17.24 -9.92 16.26
N ALA A 632 -17.36 -9.68 17.58
CA ALA A 632 -18.01 -10.62 18.48
C ALA A 632 -19.47 -10.98 18.10
N PRO A 633 -20.33 -10.05 17.59
CA PRO A 633 -21.65 -10.41 17.08
C PRO A 633 -21.58 -11.36 15.89
N LEU A 634 -20.71 -11.08 14.91
CA LEU A 634 -20.54 -11.95 13.74
C LEU A 634 -19.94 -13.32 14.11
N ASP A 635 -18.95 -13.36 14.99
CA ASP A 635 -18.34 -14.62 15.45
C ASP A 635 -19.37 -15.53 16.13
N THR A 636 -20.26 -14.94 16.94
CA THR A 636 -21.38 -15.67 17.56
C THR A 636 -22.32 -16.24 16.48
N TRP A 637 -22.73 -15.42 15.54
CA TRP A 637 -23.59 -15.83 14.43
C TRP A 637 -22.93 -16.91 13.57
N LEU A 638 -21.64 -16.76 13.21
CA LEU A 638 -20.90 -17.76 12.43
C LEU A 638 -20.83 -19.10 13.16
N LYS A 639 -20.59 -19.11 14.47
CA LYS A 639 -20.59 -20.35 15.27
C LYS A 639 -21.94 -21.04 15.26
N GLU A 640 -23.04 -20.29 15.31
CA GLU A 640 -24.39 -20.84 15.16
C GLU A 640 -24.62 -21.46 13.78
N GLN A 641 -24.17 -20.77 12.69
CA GLN A 641 -24.29 -21.28 11.34
C GLN A 641 -23.43 -22.53 11.07
N ASN A 642 -22.36 -22.68 11.81
CA ASN A 642 -21.42 -23.79 11.69
C ASN A 642 -21.65 -24.91 12.72
N GLU A 643 -22.72 -24.82 13.52
CA GLU A 643 -23.01 -25.85 14.53
C GLU A 643 -23.09 -27.26 13.89
N GLY A 644 -22.37 -28.22 14.46
CA GLY A 644 -22.30 -29.58 14.00
C GLY A 644 -21.38 -29.82 12.77
N LYS A 645 -20.70 -28.82 12.27
CA LYS A 645 -19.69 -28.93 11.18
C LYS A 645 -18.29 -29.07 11.75
N ALA A 646 -17.44 -29.82 11.05
CA ALA A 646 -16.00 -29.83 11.32
C ALA A 646 -15.38 -28.62 10.59
N CYS A 647 -15.06 -27.56 11.32
CA CYS A 647 -14.39 -26.38 10.80
C CYS A 647 -12.87 -26.50 10.95
N GLY A 648 -12.14 -25.91 10.01
CA GLY A 648 -10.69 -26.02 9.89
C GLY A 648 -10.27 -27.01 8.80
N TRP A 649 -8.97 -27.00 8.49
CA TRP A 649 -8.32 -27.78 7.43
C TRP A 649 -6.99 -28.36 7.92
#